data_847af6066205ba399e2af8329f5685c7
#
_entry.id   847af6066205ba399e2af8329f5685c7
#
_cell.length_a   1.000
_cell.length_b   1.000
_cell.length_c   1.000
_cell.angle_alpha   90.00
_cell.angle_beta   90.00
_cell.angle_gamma   90.00
#
_symmetry.space_group_name_H-M   'P 1'
#
loop_
_entity.id
_entity.type
_entity.pdbx_description
1 polymer ?
#
loop_
_entity_poly.entity_id
_entity_poly.type
_entity_poly.pdbx_seq_one_letter_code
_entity_poly.pdbx_strand_id
1 'polypeptide(L)'
;MILRTLTEEEKAARAKALGNARIAEAEARKKSEEDAIRRAQSEILIRREAELAARRKAEEDARRAAEEEAKRRADAEAQRIANSQPKPKAEAPAAMATPGRLSPVFESESEKRRASSMTGMRRPAGGATPFRPPPAPARPAKADGKRRDGRLTVVGAEALASGDERQRSLAALRRQTQRKAHQGANRNDQNQSVAPREVVIPEAISVQELANRMARRAIDVIKVLMKNGVMATINDMIDPDTAQLIAEEYGHVVKRVAEADVLEGLKGEDDADENLKPRAPVVTIMGHVDHGKTSLLDAIRSTNVVSGEAGGITQHIGAYQVKAPNGELITFLDTPGHAAFTAMRARGAKVTDIVVLVVAADDGVMPQTIEAINHARAAGVPIIVAINKIDKPDANSTHVKTELLRHEVVVEDMGGDTIAVEVSALKRLGLDKLEEAIALQAEVLELKANPDRPAEGAIVEAKLDKGRGPVATVLVQRGTIRVGDIVVAGGEWGRVRALVNDKGETVQFAGPSVPVEVLGLQGTPEAGDELVVVESDARAREIADFRTRKRREARTGISGRATMEDLLKDRKDGEKKILPVVIKGDVQGSVEAIAQALRGLGTDEVAVQVLQQGVGGITESDVVLAHASGAVVIAFNVRAHAEGRERAKRDGVEIRYYSIIYNIIDDVKAAMSGLLSPVIREVFLGNATILQVFNITKFGKVAGCKISEGLVRRGARVRLVRDKVVIHEGKLSTLKRFKDEVREVQQGYECGMAFENYQDIREGDTIECFDVEEVARTL
;
A
#
# COMPACT_ATOMS: atom_id res chain seq x y z
N MET A 1 4.83 -21.84 63.12
CA MET A 1 5.31 -22.66 62.00
C MET A 1 6.69 -23.17 62.34
N ILE A 2 6.86 -24.49 62.54
CA ILE A 2 8.15 -25.12 62.86
C ILE A 2 8.84 -25.32 61.49
N LEU A 3 9.93 -24.58 61.28
CA LEU A 3 10.78 -24.75 60.10
C LEU A 3 11.40 -26.15 60.12
N ARG A 4 11.04 -26.98 59.15
CA ARG A 4 11.60 -28.30 58.90
C ARG A 4 13.09 -28.16 58.59
N THR A 5 13.98 -28.70 59.45
CA THR A 5 15.42 -28.71 59.18
C THR A 5 15.71 -29.64 58.01
N LEU A 6 16.35 -29.08 56.96
CA LEU A 6 16.78 -29.80 55.79
C LEU A 6 17.70 -30.99 56.13
N THR A 7 17.46 -32.12 55.52
CA THR A 7 18.32 -33.31 55.64
C THR A 7 19.72 -33.06 55.06
N GLU A 8 20.71 -33.82 55.48
CA GLU A 8 22.10 -33.68 54.98
C GLU A 8 22.20 -33.93 53.45
N GLU A 9 21.37 -34.82 52.91
CA GLU A 9 21.28 -35.09 51.46
C GLU A 9 20.70 -33.91 50.67
N GLU A 10 19.69 -33.26 51.21
CA GLU A 10 19.11 -32.03 50.57
C GLU A 10 20.10 -30.86 50.58
N LYS A 11 20.90 -30.72 51.63
CA LYS A 11 21.98 -29.70 51.66
C LYS A 11 23.08 -30.00 50.66
N ALA A 12 23.47 -31.26 50.48
CA ALA A 12 24.44 -31.68 49.48
C ALA A 12 23.94 -31.50 48.04
N ALA A 13 22.67 -31.79 47.77
CA ALA A 13 22.03 -31.58 46.49
C ALA A 13 21.96 -30.08 46.11
N ARG A 14 21.58 -29.21 47.06
CA ARG A 14 21.58 -27.74 46.86
C ARG A 14 22.97 -27.18 46.66
N ALA A 15 24.00 -27.66 47.38
CA ALA A 15 25.38 -27.22 47.17
C ALA A 15 25.90 -27.62 45.79
N LYS A 16 25.52 -28.81 45.31
CA LYS A 16 25.88 -29.26 43.96
C LYS A 16 25.15 -28.48 42.87
N ALA A 17 23.87 -28.15 43.05
CA ALA A 17 23.08 -27.32 42.14
C ALA A 17 23.63 -25.88 42.06
N LEU A 18 24.00 -25.28 43.20
CA LEU A 18 24.64 -23.96 43.26
C LEU A 18 26.03 -23.95 42.60
N GLY A 19 26.80 -25.03 42.72
CA GLY A 19 28.07 -25.21 42.03
C GLY A 19 27.91 -25.24 40.51
N ASN A 20 26.95 -26.00 40.01
CA ASN A 20 26.63 -26.12 38.60
C ASN A 20 26.07 -24.78 38.02
N ALA A 21 25.22 -24.08 38.77
CA ALA A 21 24.70 -22.78 38.37
C ALA A 21 25.81 -21.73 38.24
N ARG A 22 26.80 -21.70 39.13
CA ARG A 22 27.95 -20.79 39.03
C ARG A 22 28.84 -21.11 37.84
N ILE A 23 29.03 -22.38 37.51
CA ILE A 23 29.79 -22.79 36.32
C ILE A 23 29.05 -22.36 35.04
N ALA A 24 27.74 -22.62 34.97
CA ALA A 24 26.92 -22.20 33.82
C ALA A 24 26.87 -20.67 33.65
N GLU A 25 26.79 -19.92 34.76
CA GLU A 25 26.84 -18.44 34.72
C GLU A 25 28.22 -17.93 34.22
N ALA A 26 29.32 -18.55 34.64
CA ALA A 26 30.67 -18.19 34.19
C ALA A 26 30.87 -18.51 32.69
N GLU A 27 30.30 -19.61 32.21
CA GLU A 27 30.35 -19.97 30.78
C GLU A 27 29.46 -19.03 29.94
N ALA A 28 28.26 -18.69 30.41
CA ALA A 28 27.38 -17.73 29.76
C ALA A 28 28.03 -16.34 29.66
N ARG A 29 28.74 -15.91 30.75
CA ARG A 29 29.46 -14.65 30.76
C ARG A 29 30.63 -14.63 29.75
N LYS A 30 31.42 -15.70 29.70
CA LYS A 30 32.47 -15.83 28.67
C LYS A 30 31.94 -15.78 27.25
N LYS A 31 30.83 -16.49 27.01
CA LYS A 31 30.17 -16.49 25.68
C LYS A 31 29.66 -15.10 25.30
N SER A 32 29.09 -14.35 26.26
CA SER A 32 28.64 -12.98 26.01
C SER A 32 29.81 -12.03 25.73
N GLU A 33 30.96 -12.20 26.39
CA GLU A 33 32.19 -11.43 26.12
C GLU A 33 32.76 -11.75 24.74
N GLU A 34 32.79 -13.03 24.34
CA GLU A 34 33.23 -13.46 23.00
C GLU A 34 32.31 -12.91 21.90
N ASP A 35 30.99 -12.94 22.11
CA ASP A 35 30.03 -12.38 21.17
C ASP A 35 30.13 -10.84 21.08
N ALA A 36 30.42 -10.16 22.19
CA ALA A 36 30.67 -8.71 22.19
C ALA A 36 31.96 -8.35 21.40
N ILE A 37 33.04 -9.12 21.60
CA ILE A 37 34.27 -8.93 20.84
C ILE A 37 34.05 -9.17 19.35
N ARG A 38 33.29 -10.21 19.00
CA ARG A 38 32.97 -10.54 17.60
C ARG A 38 32.12 -9.43 16.93
N ARG A 39 31.15 -8.85 17.65
CA ARG A 39 30.39 -7.68 17.18
C ARG A 39 31.27 -6.47 16.97
N ALA A 40 32.13 -6.16 17.91
CA ALA A 40 33.07 -5.04 17.79
C ALA A 40 34.02 -5.20 16.60
N GLN A 41 34.51 -6.42 16.35
CA GLN A 41 35.36 -6.70 15.19
C GLN A 41 34.60 -6.55 13.86
N SER A 42 33.35 -7.02 13.79
CA SER A 42 32.51 -6.85 12.59
C SER A 42 32.22 -5.36 12.32
N GLU A 43 31.98 -4.59 13.35
CA GLU A 43 31.71 -3.14 13.24
C GLU A 43 32.94 -2.36 12.73
N ILE A 44 34.13 -2.74 13.18
CA ILE A 44 35.40 -2.17 12.69
C ILE A 44 35.62 -2.50 11.21
N LEU A 45 35.31 -3.73 10.78
CA LEU A 45 35.41 -4.14 9.37
C LEU A 45 34.46 -3.36 8.49
N ILE A 46 33.19 -3.24 8.88
CA ILE A 46 32.16 -2.47 8.16
C ILE A 46 32.57 -0.99 8.04
N ARG A 47 33.09 -0.40 9.14
CA ARG A 47 33.55 0.98 9.13
C ARG A 47 34.74 1.19 8.20
N ARG A 48 35.66 0.23 8.13
CA ARG A 48 36.83 0.27 7.24
C ARG A 48 36.44 0.11 5.77
N GLU A 49 35.45 -0.75 5.47
CA GLU A 49 34.92 -0.89 4.11
C GLU A 49 34.17 0.38 3.67
N ALA A 50 33.40 0.98 4.56
CA ALA A 50 32.71 2.26 4.29
C ALA A 50 33.70 3.39 4.02
N GLU A 51 34.82 3.47 4.77
CA GLU A 51 35.87 4.45 4.56
C GLU A 51 36.60 4.25 3.21
N LEU A 52 36.88 3.00 2.84
CA LEU A 52 37.46 2.67 1.55
C LEU A 52 36.52 3.00 0.40
N ALA A 53 35.21 2.74 0.56
CA ALA A 53 34.21 3.08 -0.44
C ALA A 53 34.07 4.60 -0.61
N ALA A 54 34.06 5.36 0.51
CA ALA A 54 34.04 6.80 0.47
C ALA A 54 35.28 7.40 -0.22
N ARG A 55 36.46 6.82 0.03
CA ARG A 55 37.70 7.25 -0.63
C ARG A 55 37.68 6.98 -2.13
N ARG A 56 37.22 5.81 -2.56
CA ARG A 56 37.05 5.49 -4.00
C ARG A 56 36.07 6.45 -4.67
N LYS A 57 34.97 6.77 -4.01
CA LYS A 57 33.98 7.70 -4.53
C LYS A 57 34.56 9.11 -4.67
N ALA A 58 35.30 9.58 -3.69
CA ALA A 58 35.94 10.91 -3.75
C ALA A 58 37.00 10.99 -4.87
N GLU A 59 37.73 9.90 -5.13
CA GLU A 59 38.72 9.83 -6.21
C GLU A 59 38.06 9.80 -7.61
N GLU A 60 36.91 9.14 -7.71
CA GLU A 60 36.10 9.11 -8.95
C GLU A 60 35.45 10.47 -9.24
N ASP A 61 34.92 11.14 -8.22
CA ASP A 61 34.36 12.48 -8.34
C ASP A 61 35.43 13.51 -8.72
N ALA A 62 36.63 13.42 -8.15
CA ALA A 62 37.77 14.25 -8.53
C ALA A 62 38.19 14.03 -10.01
N ARG A 63 38.18 12.78 -10.46
CA ARG A 63 38.46 12.43 -11.87
C ARG A 63 37.42 12.99 -12.82
N ARG A 64 36.13 12.89 -12.48
CA ARG A 64 35.04 13.48 -13.27
C ARG A 64 35.13 14.99 -13.35
N ALA A 65 35.42 15.65 -12.25
CA ALA A 65 35.62 17.09 -12.21
C ALA A 65 36.78 17.53 -13.11
N ALA A 66 37.89 16.80 -13.12
CA ALA A 66 39.03 17.05 -14.00
C ALA A 66 38.70 16.85 -15.49
N GLU A 67 37.90 15.82 -15.82
CA GLU A 67 37.43 15.57 -17.19
C GLU A 67 36.46 16.67 -17.69
N GLU A 68 35.57 17.15 -16.82
CA GLU A 68 34.66 18.27 -17.16
C GLU A 68 35.44 19.59 -17.36
N GLU A 69 36.44 19.85 -16.53
CA GLU A 69 37.26 21.06 -16.67
C GLU A 69 38.09 21.00 -17.96
N ALA A 70 38.64 19.84 -18.29
CA ALA A 70 39.34 19.63 -19.55
C ALA A 70 38.42 19.87 -20.79
N LYS A 71 37.17 19.38 -20.71
CA LYS A 71 36.17 19.57 -21.75
C LYS A 71 35.77 21.04 -21.89
N ARG A 72 35.55 21.76 -20.79
CA ARG A 72 35.28 23.21 -20.80
C ARG A 72 36.44 24.01 -21.39
N ARG A 73 37.71 23.62 -21.12
CA ARG A 73 38.88 24.25 -21.72
C ARG A 73 38.95 24.02 -23.24
N ALA A 74 38.65 22.78 -23.69
CA ALA A 74 38.63 22.46 -25.12
C ALA A 74 37.49 23.20 -25.83
N ASP A 75 36.30 23.30 -25.26
CA ASP A 75 35.18 24.05 -25.83
C ASP A 75 35.46 25.55 -25.89
N ALA A 76 36.13 26.13 -24.89
CA ALA A 76 36.55 27.53 -24.88
C ALA A 76 37.63 27.82 -25.92
N GLU A 77 38.53 26.89 -26.17
CA GLU A 77 39.55 26.98 -27.20
C GLU A 77 38.95 26.87 -28.61
N ALA A 78 38.00 25.94 -28.80
CA ALA A 78 37.23 25.83 -30.05
C ALA A 78 36.45 27.09 -30.36
N GLN A 79 35.81 27.74 -29.37
CA GLN A 79 35.14 29.02 -29.54
C GLN A 79 36.10 30.16 -29.86
N ARG A 80 37.30 30.18 -29.31
CA ARG A 80 38.33 31.16 -29.67
C ARG A 80 38.79 31.01 -31.09
N ILE A 81 38.98 29.77 -31.57
CA ILE A 81 39.36 29.48 -32.97
C ILE A 81 38.21 29.86 -33.92
N ALA A 82 36.95 29.55 -33.57
CA ALA A 82 35.79 29.96 -34.37
C ALA A 82 35.60 31.47 -34.48
N ASN A 83 35.93 32.23 -33.44
CA ASN A 83 35.84 33.68 -33.43
C ASN A 83 37.03 34.38 -34.14
N SER A 84 38.14 33.65 -34.40
CA SER A 84 39.33 34.20 -35.09
C SER A 84 39.28 34.04 -36.61
N GLN A 85 38.30 33.38 -37.19
CA GLN A 85 38.13 33.30 -38.64
C GLN A 85 37.41 34.54 -39.18
N PRO A 86 37.94 35.21 -40.25
CA PRO A 86 37.31 36.41 -40.85
C PRO A 86 36.02 36.01 -41.57
N LYS A 87 34.92 36.71 -41.27
CA LYS A 87 33.62 36.55 -41.91
C LYS A 87 33.74 36.82 -43.40
N PRO A 88 33.23 35.94 -44.30
CA PRO A 88 33.09 36.27 -45.72
C PRO A 88 32.00 37.35 -45.88
N LYS A 89 32.29 38.36 -46.70
CA LYS A 89 31.41 39.47 -47.08
C LYS A 89 30.16 38.90 -47.75
N ALA A 90 29.03 39.42 -47.35
CA ALA A 90 27.76 39.24 -48.01
C ALA A 90 27.71 39.97 -49.34
N GLU A 91 27.40 39.27 -50.41
CA GLU A 91 26.84 39.82 -51.62
C GLU A 91 25.35 39.52 -51.71
N ALA A 92 24.60 40.57 -52.03
CA ALA A 92 23.14 40.61 -52.05
C ALA A 92 22.57 40.17 -53.45
N PRO A 93 21.27 40.02 -53.63
CA PRO A 93 20.65 38.91 -54.34
C PRO A 93 20.22 39.26 -55.73
N ALA A 94 20.16 38.31 -56.64
CA ALA A 94 19.44 38.37 -57.88
C ALA A 94 18.27 37.36 -57.85
N ALA A 95 17.16 37.92 -58.32
CA ALA A 95 15.86 37.29 -58.36
C ALA A 95 15.73 36.19 -59.44
N MET A 96 14.66 35.48 -59.35
CA MET A 96 13.85 34.79 -60.35
C MET A 96 13.85 33.27 -60.40
N ALA A 97 12.61 32.89 -60.36
CA ALA A 97 11.92 31.75 -61.01
C ALA A 97 11.57 30.52 -60.20
N THR A 98 10.32 30.49 -59.86
CA THR A 98 9.53 29.24 -59.79
C THR A 98 9.42 28.60 -61.17
N PRO A 99 9.33 27.27 -61.35
CA PRO A 99 8.03 26.61 -61.19
C PRO A 99 8.06 25.13 -60.71
N GLY A 100 6.89 24.65 -60.34
CA GLY A 100 6.50 23.30 -60.65
C GLY A 100 6.20 22.35 -59.50
N ARG A 101 4.95 22.34 -59.08
CA ARG A 101 4.12 21.21 -58.71
C ARG A 101 4.58 19.84 -59.21
N LEU A 102 4.52 18.85 -58.36
CA LEU A 102 4.00 17.52 -58.70
C LEU A 102 3.71 16.72 -57.39
N SER A 103 2.42 16.52 -57.16
CA SER A 103 1.89 15.40 -56.34
C SER A 103 1.86 14.12 -57.18
N PRO A 104 1.78 12.96 -56.58
CA PRO A 104 0.78 11.98 -57.03
C PRO A 104 -0.10 11.52 -55.88
N VAL A 105 -1.31 11.74 -56.02
CA VAL A 105 -2.55 10.96 -56.11
C VAL A 105 -2.33 9.46 -56.28
N PHE A 106 -2.96 8.68 -55.40
CA PHE A 106 -3.51 7.37 -55.74
C PHE A 106 -4.90 7.23 -55.12
N GLU A 107 -5.86 7.22 -56.03
CA GLU A 107 -7.24 6.80 -55.92
C GLU A 107 -7.36 5.29 -55.92
N SER A 108 -8.41 4.78 -55.30
CA SER A 108 -9.45 3.92 -55.90
C SER A 108 -10.52 3.66 -54.83
N GLU A 109 -11.73 4.18 -55.04
CA GLU A 109 -12.86 3.56 -55.72
C GLU A 109 -13.24 2.20 -55.07
N SER A 110 -14.43 1.89 -54.70
CA SER A 110 -15.78 2.09 -55.24
C SER A 110 -16.76 1.49 -54.23
N GLU A 111 -17.97 1.72 -54.09
CA GLU A 111 -19.19 2.04 -54.79
C GLU A 111 -20.33 1.89 -53.81
N LYS A 112 -21.17 2.86 -53.65
CA LYS A 112 -22.57 3.02 -54.14
C LYS A 112 -23.41 1.74 -54.28
N ARG A 113 -24.48 1.68 -53.53
CA ARG A 113 -25.89 1.61 -54.01
C ARG A 113 -26.89 1.44 -52.88
N ARG A 114 -27.82 2.42 -52.79
CA ARG A 114 -29.25 2.50 -53.05
C ARG A 114 -30.14 1.78 -52.01
N ALA A 115 -30.88 2.51 -51.21
CA ALA A 115 -32.15 3.19 -51.46
C ALA A 115 -33.34 2.26 -51.86
N SER A 116 -34.34 2.46 -51.10
CA SER A 116 -35.81 2.40 -51.37
C SER A 116 -36.47 1.36 -50.47
N SER A 117 -37.44 1.67 -49.77
CA SER A 117 -38.76 2.22 -49.86
C SER A 117 -39.80 1.30 -49.20
N MET A 118 -40.66 1.97 -48.48
CA MET A 118 -42.12 1.86 -48.48
C MET A 118 -42.83 0.95 -47.52
N THR A 119 -43.68 1.65 -46.77
CA THR A 119 -45.11 1.38 -46.47
C THR A 119 -45.40 0.18 -45.58
N GLY A 120 -46.15 0.30 -44.57
CA GLY A 120 -47.29 1.06 -44.21
C GLY A 120 -48.13 0.35 -43.13
N MET A 121 -48.91 1.12 -42.45
CA MET A 121 -50.21 0.83 -41.89
C MET A 121 -50.38 0.17 -40.51
N ARG A 122 -50.95 1.02 -39.68
CA ARG A 122 -52.20 0.90 -38.86
C ARG A 122 -52.04 0.66 -37.36
N ARG A 123 -52.48 1.71 -36.66
CA ARG A 123 -53.07 1.71 -35.29
C ARG A 123 -54.40 0.94 -35.26
N PRO A 124 -54.88 0.48 -34.08
CA PRO A 124 -55.63 1.36 -33.21
C PRO A 124 -55.39 1.15 -31.69
N ALA A 125 -55.44 2.26 -30.99
CA ALA A 125 -56.35 2.72 -29.93
C ALA A 125 -56.55 1.83 -28.70
N GLY A 126 -56.26 2.43 -27.52
CA GLY A 126 -56.69 1.96 -26.20
C GLY A 126 -56.02 2.74 -25.10
N GLY A 127 -56.73 3.71 -24.57
CA GLY A 127 -56.35 4.75 -23.64
C GLY A 127 -56.11 4.32 -22.21
N ALA A 128 -55.31 5.09 -21.55
CA ALA A 128 -55.38 5.39 -20.11
C ALA A 128 -54.60 6.68 -19.80
N THR A 129 -55.28 7.63 -19.22
CA THR A 129 -54.84 8.95 -18.82
C THR A 129 -53.81 8.89 -17.67
N PRO A 130 -52.78 9.74 -17.65
CA PRO A 130 -51.97 9.91 -16.47
C PRO A 130 -52.49 11.08 -15.60
N PHE A 131 -52.63 10.78 -14.34
CA PHE A 131 -52.98 11.67 -13.24
C PHE A 131 -51.93 12.81 -13.15
N ARG A 132 -52.42 14.06 -13.05
CA ARG A 132 -51.66 15.28 -12.85
C ARG A 132 -51.87 15.76 -11.40
N PRO A 133 -50.84 15.96 -10.57
CA PRO A 133 -51.03 16.57 -9.25
C PRO A 133 -51.20 18.09 -9.35
N PRO A 134 -51.87 18.71 -8.37
CA PRO A 134 -52.23 20.14 -8.41
C PRO A 134 -51.07 21.06 -8.09
N PRO A 135 -51.12 22.34 -8.52
CA PRO A 135 -50.04 23.30 -8.34
C PRO A 135 -49.99 23.91 -6.94
N ALA A 136 -48.77 24.08 -6.41
CA ALA A 136 -48.50 24.77 -5.16
C ALA A 136 -48.58 26.31 -5.31
N PRO A 137 -48.92 27.08 -4.23
CA PRO A 137 -49.18 28.49 -4.30
C PRO A 137 -47.94 29.37 -4.51
N ALA A 138 -48.10 30.43 -5.28
CA ALA A 138 -47.10 31.40 -5.67
C ALA A 138 -46.60 32.25 -4.48
N ARG A 139 -45.27 32.40 -4.34
CA ARG A 139 -44.60 33.40 -3.52
C ARG A 139 -44.34 34.68 -4.33
N PRO A 140 -44.40 35.87 -3.72
CA PRO A 140 -44.28 37.14 -4.43
C PRO A 140 -42.86 37.40 -4.94
N ALA A 141 -42.80 37.93 -6.16
CA ALA A 141 -41.57 38.25 -6.88
C ALA A 141 -40.84 39.47 -6.25
N LYS A 142 -39.55 39.31 -5.95
CA LYS A 142 -38.60 40.41 -5.77
C LYS A 142 -38.03 40.81 -7.14
N ALA A 143 -38.09 42.10 -7.41
CA ALA A 143 -37.64 42.73 -8.63
C ALA A 143 -36.14 42.49 -8.89
N ASP A 144 -35.83 41.80 -9.98
CA ASP A 144 -34.49 41.66 -10.47
C ASP A 144 -34.04 42.84 -11.30
N GLY A 145 -32.98 43.50 -10.84
CA GLY A 145 -32.25 44.51 -11.59
C GLY A 145 -31.55 43.90 -12.80
N LYS A 146 -31.93 44.27 -13.98
CA LYS A 146 -31.35 43.90 -15.26
C LYS A 146 -29.85 44.20 -15.28
N ARG A 147 -29.04 43.15 -15.31
CA ARG A 147 -27.66 43.21 -15.87
C ARG A 147 -27.75 43.37 -17.39
N ARG A 148 -27.31 44.51 -17.87
CA ARG A 148 -27.06 44.72 -19.30
C ARG A 148 -25.68 44.21 -19.63
N ASP A 149 -25.62 43.13 -20.34
CA ASP A 149 -24.39 42.71 -21.10
C ASP A 149 -24.20 43.66 -22.26
N GLY A 150 -23.17 44.51 -22.15
CA GLY A 150 -22.79 45.43 -23.23
C GLY A 150 -22.03 44.66 -24.32
N ARG A 151 -22.76 44.20 -25.34
CA ARG A 151 -22.16 43.85 -26.63
C ARG A 151 -21.97 45.18 -27.41
N LEU A 152 -20.71 45.54 -27.68
CA LEU A 152 -20.33 46.61 -28.59
C LEU A 152 -20.70 46.20 -30.01
N THR A 153 -21.74 46.79 -30.56
CA THR A 153 -22.03 46.74 -32.01
C THR A 153 -21.48 48.00 -32.70
N VAL A 154 -21.04 47.84 -33.93
CA VAL A 154 -20.35 48.86 -34.76
C VAL A 154 -21.12 50.15 -34.94
N VAL A 155 -22.41 50.20 -34.64
CA VAL A 155 -23.28 51.40 -34.74
C VAL A 155 -23.06 52.39 -33.56
N GLY A 156 -22.33 52.00 -32.52
CA GLY A 156 -22.02 52.92 -31.38
C GLY A 156 -20.83 53.84 -31.58
N ALA A 157 -20.07 53.68 -32.65
CA ALA A 157 -18.85 54.46 -32.90
C ALA A 157 -19.13 55.81 -33.61
N GLU A 158 -20.26 55.96 -34.34
CA GLU A 158 -20.60 57.19 -35.05
C GLU A 158 -21.32 58.25 -34.19
N ALA A 159 -21.85 57.87 -33.00
CA ALA A 159 -22.55 58.80 -32.11
C ALA A 159 -21.63 59.64 -31.19
N LEU A 160 -20.30 59.44 -31.30
CA LEU A 160 -19.29 60.14 -30.47
C LEU A 160 -18.81 61.46 -31.06
N ALA A 161 -19.38 61.92 -32.18
CA ALA A 161 -18.95 63.15 -32.92
C ALA A 161 -19.79 64.38 -32.66
N SER A 162 -20.88 64.33 -31.87
CA SER A 162 -21.71 65.48 -31.59
C SER A 162 -21.46 66.08 -30.22
N GLY A 163 -21.28 67.40 -30.14
CA GLY A 163 -20.77 68.19 -29.02
C GLY A 163 -21.60 68.18 -27.73
N ASP A 164 -22.71 67.43 -27.60
CA ASP A 164 -23.55 67.36 -26.42
C ASP A 164 -23.09 66.31 -25.38
N GLU A 165 -22.19 65.40 -25.77
CA GLU A 165 -21.63 64.39 -24.87
C GLU A 165 -20.47 64.89 -24.01
N ARG A 166 -19.82 66.02 -24.40
CA ARG A 166 -18.69 66.55 -23.58
C ARG A 166 -19.15 67.11 -22.22
N GLN A 167 -20.38 67.59 -22.07
CA GLN A 167 -20.85 68.07 -20.79
C GLN A 167 -21.25 66.92 -19.86
N ARG A 168 -21.79 65.80 -20.38
CA ARG A 168 -22.12 64.60 -19.57
C ARG A 168 -20.86 63.86 -19.13
N SER A 169 -19.82 63.86 -19.96
CA SER A 169 -18.53 63.21 -19.64
C SER A 169 -17.78 63.97 -18.51
N LEU A 170 -17.82 65.28 -18.51
CA LEU A 170 -17.18 66.10 -17.44
C LEU A 170 -17.87 65.95 -16.09
N ALA A 171 -19.22 65.82 -16.05
CA ALA A 171 -19.94 65.50 -14.82
C ALA A 171 -19.67 64.08 -14.31
N ALA A 172 -19.48 63.11 -15.23
CA ALA A 172 -19.10 61.74 -14.89
C ALA A 172 -17.65 61.67 -14.37
N LEU A 173 -16.73 62.44 -14.99
CA LEU A 173 -15.33 62.58 -14.53
C LEU A 173 -15.24 63.26 -13.17
N ARG A 174 -16.02 64.33 -12.93
CA ARG A 174 -16.09 64.95 -11.58
C ARG A 174 -16.64 64.01 -10.54
N ARG A 175 -17.67 63.23 -10.83
CA ARG A 175 -18.16 62.16 -9.89
C ARG A 175 -17.16 61.05 -9.68
N GLN A 176 -16.39 60.70 -10.70
CA GLN A 176 -15.33 59.68 -10.60
C GLN A 176 -14.12 60.19 -9.83
N THR A 177 -13.73 61.46 -9.97
CA THR A 177 -12.65 62.09 -9.18
C THR A 177 -13.12 62.31 -7.73
N GLN A 178 -14.38 62.72 -7.49
CA GLN A 178 -14.94 62.77 -6.11
C GLN A 178 -15.05 61.41 -5.46
N ARG A 179 -15.43 60.36 -6.20
CA ARG A 179 -15.38 58.98 -5.70
C ARG A 179 -13.95 58.50 -5.43
N LYS A 180 -12.98 58.87 -6.26
CA LYS A 180 -11.55 58.59 -6.04
C LYS A 180 -10.97 59.38 -4.87
N ALA A 181 -11.40 60.64 -4.66
CA ALA A 181 -11.04 61.46 -3.50
C ALA A 181 -11.65 60.92 -2.22
N HIS A 182 -12.94 60.51 -2.22
CA HIS A 182 -13.55 59.84 -1.06
C HIS A 182 -12.98 58.42 -0.82
N GLN A 183 -12.53 57.69 -1.86
CA GLN A 183 -11.83 56.44 -1.70
C GLN A 183 -10.38 56.65 -1.27
N GLY A 184 -9.76 57.80 -1.58
CA GLY A 184 -8.44 58.18 -1.10
C GLY A 184 -8.42 58.61 0.35
N ALA A 185 -9.44 59.34 0.80
CA ALA A 185 -9.64 59.70 2.21
C ALA A 185 -9.90 58.49 3.10
N ASN A 186 -10.66 57.49 2.60
CA ASN A 186 -10.89 56.22 3.31
C ASN A 186 -9.68 55.26 3.26
N ARG A 187 -8.64 55.53 2.42
CA ARG A 187 -7.40 54.73 2.38
C ARG A 187 -6.36 55.18 3.39
N ASN A 188 -6.40 56.41 3.86
CA ASN A 188 -5.50 56.89 4.90
C ASN A 188 -5.92 56.47 6.33
N ASP A 189 -7.23 56.14 6.52
CA ASP A 189 -7.71 55.62 7.81
C ASP A 189 -7.57 54.09 7.98
N GLN A 190 -7.06 53.36 6.96
CA GLN A 190 -6.78 51.91 7.05
C GLN A 190 -5.40 51.57 7.61
N ASN A 191 -4.66 52.57 8.13
CA ASN A 191 -3.57 52.30 9.07
C ASN A 191 -4.06 52.30 10.52
N GLN A 192 -5.36 52.02 10.74
CA GLN A 192 -5.90 51.72 12.07
C GLN A 192 -5.18 50.46 12.55
N SER A 193 -4.49 50.60 13.66
CA SER A 193 -3.92 49.55 14.48
C SER A 193 -4.95 48.41 14.61
N VAL A 194 -4.73 47.35 13.84
CA VAL A 194 -5.44 46.08 14.04
C VAL A 194 -5.12 45.69 15.47
N ALA A 195 -6.16 45.51 16.31
CA ALA A 195 -5.97 45.07 17.68
C ALA A 195 -4.96 43.89 17.72
N PRO A 196 -4.03 43.90 18.66
CA PRO A 196 -3.04 42.81 18.77
C PRO A 196 -3.80 41.49 18.86
N ARG A 197 -3.55 40.63 17.91
CA ARG A 197 -4.12 39.28 17.87
C ARG A 197 -3.02 38.27 18.20
N GLU A 198 -3.42 37.23 18.88
CA GLU A 198 -2.54 36.07 19.06
C GLU A 198 -2.43 35.33 17.74
N VAL A 199 -1.23 35.24 17.17
CA VAL A 199 -0.92 34.55 15.92
C VAL A 199 -0.15 33.29 16.26
N VAL A 200 -0.75 32.14 15.98
CA VAL A 200 -0.10 30.85 16.17
C VAL A 200 0.81 30.58 14.95
N ILE A 201 2.09 30.34 15.19
CA ILE A 201 3.08 30.07 14.14
C ILE A 201 3.62 28.65 14.31
N PRO A 202 3.37 27.73 13.35
CA PRO A 202 3.96 26.39 13.32
C PRO A 202 5.45 26.44 12.86
N GLU A 203 6.16 25.31 12.89
CA GLU A 203 7.57 25.20 12.50
C GLU A 203 7.83 25.60 11.03
N ALA A 204 6.84 25.52 10.16
CA ALA A 204 6.89 26.02 8.80
C ALA A 204 5.53 26.58 8.39
N ILE A 205 5.48 27.80 7.89
CA ILE A 205 4.25 28.48 7.48
C ILE A 205 4.41 29.12 6.10
N SER A 206 3.37 29.04 5.25
CA SER A 206 3.41 29.75 3.98
C SER A 206 3.12 31.26 4.17
N VAL A 207 3.70 32.10 3.29
CA VAL A 207 3.47 33.55 3.33
C VAL A 207 1.97 33.88 3.25
N GLN A 208 1.20 33.12 2.50
CA GLN A 208 -0.24 33.31 2.37
C GLN A 208 -0.97 32.98 3.68
N GLU A 209 -0.59 31.91 4.34
CA GLU A 209 -1.22 31.48 5.58
C GLU A 209 -0.89 32.41 6.74
N LEU A 210 0.38 32.84 6.85
CA LEU A 210 0.81 33.87 7.80
C LEU A 210 0.01 35.17 7.62
N ALA A 211 -0.15 35.61 6.36
CA ALA A 211 -0.95 36.80 6.04
C ALA A 211 -2.43 36.64 6.44
N ASN A 212 -3.01 35.47 6.22
CA ASN A 212 -4.39 35.17 6.62
C ASN A 212 -4.56 35.17 8.15
N ARG A 213 -3.62 34.57 8.90
CA ARG A 213 -3.65 34.55 10.36
C ARG A 213 -3.50 35.95 10.98
N MET A 214 -2.67 36.80 10.37
CA MET A 214 -2.53 38.21 10.73
C MET A 214 -3.66 39.10 10.20
N ALA A 215 -4.62 38.55 9.44
CA ALA A 215 -5.67 39.31 8.73
C ALA A 215 -5.10 40.45 7.84
N ARG A 216 -3.95 40.23 7.22
CA ARG A 216 -3.23 41.13 6.30
C ARG A 216 -3.24 40.58 4.86
N ARG A 217 -2.82 41.39 3.91
CA ARG A 217 -2.66 40.95 2.52
C ARG A 217 -1.28 40.32 2.35
N ALA A 218 -1.22 39.18 1.67
CA ALA A 218 0.07 38.50 1.40
C ALA A 218 1.10 39.40 0.73
N ILE A 219 0.64 40.33 -0.13
CA ILE A 219 1.52 41.31 -0.80
C ILE A 219 2.21 42.27 0.20
N ASP A 220 1.54 42.61 1.29
CA ASP A 220 2.12 43.52 2.29
C ASP A 220 3.15 42.77 3.15
N VAL A 221 2.90 41.49 3.44
CA VAL A 221 3.86 40.59 4.12
C VAL A 221 5.10 40.38 3.25
N ILE A 222 4.93 40.17 1.94
CA ILE A 222 6.05 40.03 0.98
C ILE A 222 6.90 41.31 0.94
N LYS A 223 6.30 42.49 1.00
CA LYS A 223 7.04 43.76 1.01
C LYS A 223 7.92 43.89 2.27
N VAL A 224 7.45 43.41 3.41
CA VAL A 224 8.22 43.41 4.66
C VAL A 224 9.35 42.38 4.57
N LEU A 225 9.07 41.19 4.05
CA LEU A 225 10.09 40.17 3.77
C LEU A 225 11.21 40.71 2.85
N MET A 226 10.84 41.40 1.77
CA MET A 226 11.80 42.04 0.85
C MET A 226 12.62 43.13 1.54
N LYS A 227 12.04 43.93 2.46
CA LYS A 227 12.79 44.92 3.26
C LYS A 227 13.82 44.25 4.14
N ASN A 228 13.48 43.10 4.69
CA ASN A 228 14.36 42.30 5.55
C ASN A 228 15.34 41.40 4.76
N GLY A 229 15.37 41.54 3.42
CA GLY A 229 16.31 40.83 2.54
C GLY A 229 15.89 39.42 2.15
N VAL A 230 14.69 38.98 2.52
CA VAL A 230 14.15 37.66 2.18
C VAL A 230 13.27 37.76 0.94
N MET A 231 13.67 37.12 -0.15
CA MET A 231 12.87 37.04 -1.40
C MET A 231 11.97 35.82 -1.31
N ALA A 232 10.69 36.05 -1.04
CA ALA A 232 9.69 34.98 -0.95
C ALA A 232 8.47 35.27 -1.85
N THR A 233 7.92 34.20 -2.44
CA THR A 233 6.67 34.24 -3.17
C THR A 233 5.48 33.93 -2.26
N ILE A 234 4.25 34.04 -2.75
CA ILE A 234 3.02 33.85 -1.94
C ILE A 234 2.95 32.41 -1.34
N ASN A 235 3.46 31.43 -2.05
CA ASN A 235 3.36 30.01 -1.68
C ASN A 235 4.63 29.48 -1.01
N ASP A 236 5.68 30.31 -0.88
CA ASP A 236 6.92 29.85 -0.25
C ASP A 236 6.73 29.66 1.26
N MET A 237 7.41 28.65 1.77
CA MET A 237 7.46 28.37 3.20
C MET A 237 8.52 29.25 3.85
N ILE A 238 8.17 29.82 4.99
CA ILE A 238 9.04 30.68 5.81
C ILE A 238 9.35 29.94 7.10
N ASP A 239 10.57 30.10 7.59
CA ASP A 239 10.98 29.61 8.91
C ASP A 239 10.25 30.35 10.04
N PRO A 240 10.07 29.73 11.20
CA PRO A 240 9.29 30.28 12.30
C PRO A 240 9.91 31.56 12.86
N ASP A 241 11.23 31.69 12.82
CA ASP A 241 11.94 32.87 13.34
C ASP A 241 11.64 34.11 12.46
N THR A 242 11.69 33.94 11.14
CA THR A 242 11.32 34.99 10.18
C THR A 242 9.83 35.34 10.28
N ALA A 243 8.96 34.33 10.42
CA ALA A 243 7.53 34.55 10.58
C ALA A 243 7.18 35.29 11.88
N GLN A 244 7.87 34.97 12.98
CA GLN A 244 7.72 35.66 14.25
C GLN A 244 8.11 37.14 14.15
N LEU A 245 9.27 37.42 13.56
CA LEU A 245 9.78 38.77 13.39
C LEU A 245 8.81 39.64 12.59
N ILE A 246 8.19 39.08 11.57
CA ILE A 246 7.16 39.78 10.78
C ILE A 246 5.89 40.03 11.60
N ALA A 247 5.42 39.04 12.35
CA ALA A 247 4.22 39.17 13.14
C ALA A 247 4.40 40.20 14.28
N GLU A 248 5.59 40.26 14.90
CA GLU A 248 5.97 41.26 15.89
C GLU A 248 6.08 42.65 15.28
N GLU A 249 6.61 42.80 14.04
CA GLU A 249 6.65 44.09 13.31
C GLU A 249 5.27 44.65 13.04
N TYR A 250 4.26 43.77 12.87
CA TYR A 250 2.85 44.15 12.76
C TYR A 250 2.14 44.35 14.11
N GLY A 251 2.82 44.11 15.24
CA GLY A 251 2.28 44.30 16.60
C GLY A 251 1.39 43.17 17.07
N HIS A 252 1.51 41.99 16.53
CA HIS A 252 0.79 40.79 16.98
C HIS A 252 1.58 40.04 18.06
N VAL A 253 0.89 39.35 18.95
CA VAL A 253 1.49 38.46 19.93
C VAL A 253 1.66 37.09 19.26
N VAL A 254 2.89 36.55 19.25
CA VAL A 254 3.19 35.28 18.62
C VAL A 254 3.18 34.17 19.66
N LYS A 255 2.42 33.10 19.36
CA LYS A 255 2.51 31.84 20.06
C LYS A 255 3.14 30.83 19.11
N ARG A 256 4.38 30.43 19.40
CA ARG A 256 5.00 29.32 18.68
C ARG A 256 4.33 28.03 19.14
N VAL A 257 3.90 27.24 18.19
CA VAL A 257 3.40 25.89 18.42
C VAL A 257 4.33 24.96 17.66
N ALA A 258 5.12 24.19 18.41
CA ALA A 258 5.89 23.12 17.81
C ALA A 258 4.92 22.13 17.13
N GLU A 259 5.34 21.47 16.06
CA GLU A 259 4.50 20.46 15.43
C GLU A 259 4.06 19.37 16.42
N ALA A 260 4.86 19.12 17.45
CA ALA A 260 4.53 18.23 18.56
C ALA A 260 3.38 18.77 19.44
N ASP A 261 3.28 20.11 19.64
CA ASP A 261 2.27 20.73 20.50
C ASP A 261 0.84 20.58 19.94
N VAL A 262 0.68 20.38 18.62
CA VAL A 262 -0.62 20.04 18.01
C VAL A 262 -1.13 18.70 18.53
N LEU A 263 -0.21 17.81 18.89
CA LEU A 263 -0.50 16.52 19.47
C LEU A 263 -0.46 16.55 21.02
N GLU A 264 0.16 17.57 21.64
CA GLU A 264 0.08 17.79 23.07
C GLU A 264 -1.36 18.13 23.49
N GLY A 265 -1.82 17.50 24.55
CA GLY A 265 -3.21 17.61 25.01
C GLY A 265 -4.21 16.68 24.32
N LEU A 266 -3.78 15.87 23.31
CA LEU A 266 -4.59 14.77 22.78
C LEU A 266 -4.57 13.55 23.71
N LYS A 267 -3.41 13.25 24.28
CA LYS A 267 -3.28 12.29 25.38
C LYS A 267 -3.50 13.11 26.65
N GLY A 268 -4.68 12.99 27.24
CA GLY A 268 -4.95 13.60 28.54
C GLY A 268 -3.87 13.20 29.53
N GLU A 269 -3.70 14.01 30.60
CA GLU A 269 -2.86 13.71 31.74
C GLU A 269 -3.18 12.30 32.28
N ASP A 270 -2.20 11.63 32.86
CA ASP A 270 -2.42 10.34 33.51
C ASP A 270 -3.52 10.46 34.56
N ASP A 271 -4.47 9.53 34.51
CA ASP A 271 -5.63 9.54 35.39
C ASP A 271 -5.20 9.35 36.87
N ALA A 272 -5.76 10.15 37.78
CA ALA A 272 -5.58 9.93 39.20
C ALA A 272 -6.26 8.63 39.62
N ASP A 273 -5.62 7.84 40.49
CA ASP A 273 -6.11 6.52 40.94
C ASP A 273 -7.52 6.54 41.53
N GLU A 274 -7.94 7.68 42.07
CA GLU A 274 -9.28 7.87 42.67
C GLU A 274 -10.42 7.78 41.66
N ASN A 275 -10.17 8.07 40.37
CA ASN A 275 -11.18 8.09 39.31
C ASN A 275 -11.23 6.77 38.51
N LEU A 276 -10.36 5.83 38.80
CA LEU A 276 -10.28 4.56 38.08
C LEU A 276 -11.37 3.61 38.54
N LYS A 277 -12.15 3.09 37.58
CA LYS A 277 -13.17 2.05 37.80
C LYS A 277 -12.76 0.76 37.09
N PRO A 278 -13.12 -0.42 37.65
CA PRO A 278 -12.90 -1.70 36.97
C PRO A 278 -13.55 -1.69 35.57
N ARG A 279 -12.86 -2.24 34.57
CA ARG A 279 -13.38 -2.40 33.21
C ARG A 279 -13.34 -3.86 32.75
N ALA A 280 -14.19 -4.19 31.80
CA ALA A 280 -14.19 -5.51 31.17
C ALA A 280 -12.83 -5.81 30.51
N PRO A 281 -12.30 -7.05 30.63
CA PRO A 281 -11.11 -7.45 29.90
C PRO A 281 -11.39 -7.52 28.40
N VAL A 282 -10.41 -7.11 27.61
CA VAL A 282 -10.41 -7.24 26.16
C VAL A 282 -9.52 -8.42 25.78
N VAL A 283 -10.09 -9.41 25.11
CA VAL A 283 -9.47 -10.69 24.84
C VAL A 283 -9.40 -10.92 23.33
N THR A 284 -8.20 -11.12 22.79
CA THR A 284 -8.05 -11.53 21.38
C THR A 284 -7.86 -13.04 21.28
N ILE A 285 -8.60 -13.66 20.36
CA ILE A 285 -8.44 -15.08 20.05
C ILE A 285 -7.54 -15.24 18.85
N MET A 286 -6.45 -16.02 19.02
CA MET A 286 -5.43 -16.28 18.00
C MET A 286 -5.15 -17.78 17.87
N GLY A 287 -4.50 -18.17 16.79
CA GLY A 287 -4.10 -19.56 16.52
C GLY A 287 -4.18 -19.91 15.05
N HIS A 288 -3.88 -21.16 14.72
CA HIS A 288 -3.84 -21.65 13.36
C HIS A 288 -5.23 -21.69 12.68
N VAL A 289 -5.26 -21.74 11.34
CA VAL A 289 -6.48 -22.03 10.56
C VAL A 289 -7.01 -23.39 11.00
N ASP A 290 -8.33 -23.59 10.97
CA ASP A 290 -9.01 -24.84 11.32
C ASP A 290 -8.82 -25.36 12.76
N HIS A 291 -8.13 -24.63 13.64
CA HIS A 291 -8.08 -24.96 15.08
C HIS A 291 -9.38 -24.64 15.84
N GLY A 292 -10.37 -24.06 15.14
CA GLY A 292 -11.72 -23.84 15.67
C GLY A 292 -11.89 -22.56 16.48
N LYS A 293 -11.12 -21.50 16.20
CA LYS A 293 -11.23 -20.18 16.85
C LYS A 293 -12.65 -19.61 16.78
N THR A 294 -13.16 -19.43 15.57
CA THR A 294 -14.52 -18.87 15.35
C THR A 294 -15.59 -19.81 15.87
N SER A 295 -15.40 -21.15 15.76
CA SER A 295 -16.32 -22.12 16.34
C SER A 295 -16.35 -22.05 17.88
N LEU A 296 -15.20 -21.78 18.52
CA LEU A 296 -15.11 -21.56 19.96
C LEU A 296 -15.90 -20.32 20.37
N LEU A 297 -15.72 -19.23 19.63
CA LEU A 297 -16.43 -17.98 19.83
C LEU A 297 -17.95 -18.11 19.61
N ASP A 298 -18.35 -18.82 18.55
CA ASP A 298 -19.76 -19.13 18.29
C ASP A 298 -20.40 -19.94 19.43
N ALA A 299 -19.63 -20.88 19.99
CA ALA A 299 -20.08 -21.66 21.13
C ALA A 299 -20.29 -20.81 22.40
N ILE A 300 -19.39 -19.86 22.68
CA ILE A 300 -19.47 -18.89 23.78
C ILE A 300 -20.65 -17.92 23.57
N ARG A 301 -20.79 -17.35 22.37
CA ARG A 301 -21.89 -16.42 22.03
C ARG A 301 -23.25 -17.12 21.85
N SER A 302 -23.27 -18.43 21.72
CA SER A 302 -24.47 -19.18 21.28
C SER A 302 -25.00 -18.68 19.92
N THR A 303 -24.12 -18.34 18.99
CA THR A 303 -24.39 -17.89 17.62
C THR A 303 -23.84 -18.89 16.60
N ASN A 304 -24.04 -18.63 15.31
CA ASN A 304 -23.52 -19.47 14.23
C ASN A 304 -23.00 -18.58 13.08
N VAL A 305 -21.93 -17.85 13.33
CA VAL A 305 -21.31 -16.92 12.38
C VAL A 305 -20.53 -17.70 11.31
N VAL A 306 -19.86 -18.79 11.70
CA VAL A 306 -19.06 -19.64 10.78
C VAL A 306 -19.86 -20.06 9.54
N SER A 307 -21.13 -20.42 9.70
CA SER A 307 -21.94 -20.88 8.57
C SER A 307 -22.31 -19.74 7.58
N GLY A 308 -22.18 -18.50 7.99
CA GLY A 308 -22.48 -17.32 7.17
C GLY A 308 -21.27 -16.77 6.41
N GLU A 309 -20.06 -17.14 6.80
CA GLU A 309 -18.83 -16.64 6.18
C GLU A 309 -18.46 -17.41 4.91
N ALA A 310 -18.01 -16.67 3.88
CA ALA A 310 -17.57 -17.25 2.61
C ALA A 310 -16.35 -18.18 2.82
N GLY A 311 -16.51 -19.44 2.44
CA GLY A 311 -15.45 -20.44 2.64
C GLY A 311 -15.35 -21.00 4.06
N GLY A 312 -16.21 -20.59 5.01
CA GLY A 312 -16.19 -21.04 6.40
C GLY A 312 -14.96 -20.56 7.18
N ILE A 313 -14.31 -19.48 6.74
CA ILE A 313 -13.12 -18.88 7.36
C ILE A 313 -13.38 -17.42 7.68
N THR A 314 -12.93 -17.00 8.88
CA THR A 314 -12.99 -15.60 9.30
C THR A 314 -11.95 -14.78 8.53
N GLN A 315 -12.44 -13.71 7.86
CA GLN A 315 -11.62 -12.82 7.04
C GLN A 315 -11.64 -11.36 7.52
N HIS A 316 -12.45 -11.05 8.53
CA HIS A 316 -12.58 -9.73 9.17
C HIS A 316 -12.25 -9.81 10.66
N ILE A 317 -11.92 -8.67 11.27
CA ILE A 317 -11.81 -8.62 12.73
C ILE A 317 -13.19 -8.40 13.32
N GLY A 318 -13.73 -9.40 14.01
CA GLY A 318 -14.96 -9.28 14.78
C GLY A 318 -14.69 -8.74 16.19
N ALA A 319 -15.48 -7.77 16.66
CA ALA A 319 -15.42 -7.27 18.04
C ALA A 319 -16.81 -7.33 18.67
N TYR A 320 -16.93 -7.98 19.83
CA TYR A 320 -18.21 -8.15 20.51
C TYR A 320 -18.06 -8.41 21.99
N GLN A 321 -19.13 -8.19 22.73
CA GLN A 321 -19.16 -8.34 24.17
C GLN A 321 -20.06 -9.50 24.61
N VAL A 322 -19.54 -10.35 25.48
CA VAL A 322 -20.25 -11.50 26.04
C VAL A 322 -20.39 -11.31 27.55
N LYS A 323 -21.50 -11.79 28.09
CA LYS A 323 -21.71 -11.84 29.53
C LYS A 323 -21.35 -13.23 30.04
N ALA A 324 -20.30 -13.34 30.85
CA ALA A 324 -19.86 -14.57 31.48
C ALA A 324 -20.89 -15.09 32.50
N PRO A 325 -20.85 -16.38 32.88
CA PRO A 325 -21.76 -16.98 33.87
C PRO A 325 -21.72 -16.29 35.24
N ASN A 326 -20.58 -15.73 35.63
CA ASN A 326 -20.42 -14.93 36.86
C ASN A 326 -21.09 -13.54 36.79
N GLY A 327 -21.61 -13.13 35.60
CA GLY A 327 -22.27 -11.88 35.37
C GLY A 327 -21.36 -10.76 34.86
N GLU A 328 -20.05 -10.95 34.79
CA GLU A 328 -19.08 -10.02 34.28
C GLU A 328 -19.12 -9.98 32.75
N LEU A 329 -18.68 -8.84 32.19
CA LEU A 329 -18.59 -8.67 30.74
C LEU A 329 -17.18 -8.95 30.27
N ILE A 330 -17.03 -9.70 29.19
CA ILE A 330 -15.77 -9.96 28.50
C ILE A 330 -15.92 -9.47 27.07
N THR A 331 -14.96 -8.71 26.59
CA THR A 331 -14.93 -8.23 25.18
C THR A 331 -13.98 -9.10 24.40
N PHE A 332 -14.50 -9.77 23.37
CA PHE A 332 -13.72 -10.62 22.48
C PHE A 332 -13.41 -9.93 21.17
N LEU A 333 -12.18 -10.12 20.69
CA LEU A 333 -11.74 -9.79 19.34
C LEU A 333 -11.40 -11.09 18.58
N ASP A 334 -12.18 -11.40 17.54
CA ASP A 334 -11.87 -12.52 16.64
C ASP A 334 -10.92 -12.09 15.56
N THR A 335 -9.81 -12.80 15.38
CA THR A 335 -8.81 -12.50 14.36
C THR A 335 -8.66 -13.65 13.36
N PRO A 336 -8.50 -13.33 12.04
CA PRO A 336 -8.26 -14.36 11.02
C PRO A 336 -6.98 -15.15 11.29
N GLY A 337 -7.03 -16.48 11.10
CA GLY A 337 -5.87 -17.36 11.30
C GLY A 337 -4.83 -17.34 10.19
N HIS A 338 -5.21 -16.96 8.97
CA HIS A 338 -4.36 -17.09 7.79
C HIS A 338 -3.14 -16.14 7.79
N ALA A 339 -2.00 -16.61 7.25
CA ALA A 339 -0.74 -15.84 7.19
C ALA A 339 -0.89 -14.46 6.52
N ALA A 340 -1.75 -14.31 5.51
CA ALA A 340 -2.00 -13.02 4.88
C ALA A 340 -2.50 -11.92 5.85
N PHE A 341 -3.08 -12.31 6.99
CA PHE A 341 -3.65 -11.39 7.98
C PHE A 341 -2.73 -11.09 9.18
N THR A 342 -1.40 -11.20 9.01
CA THR A 342 -0.41 -10.91 10.06
C THR A 342 -0.59 -9.51 10.67
N ALA A 343 -0.86 -8.48 9.85
CA ALA A 343 -1.11 -7.12 10.32
C ALA A 343 -2.35 -7.03 11.23
N MET A 344 -3.41 -7.81 10.93
CA MET A 344 -4.62 -7.88 11.77
C MET A 344 -4.35 -8.53 13.12
N ARG A 345 -3.54 -9.61 13.17
CA ARG A 345 -3.13 -10.25 14.44
C ARG A 345 -2.28 -9.33 15.29
N ALA A 346 -1.30 -8.65 14.69
CA ALA A 346 -0.47 -7.66 15.38
C ALA A 346 -1.31 -6.51 15.96
N ARG A 347 -2.34 -6.06 15.23
CA ARG A 347 -3.29 -5.04 15.68
C ARG A 347 -4.14 -5.56 16.84
N GLY A 348 -4.69 -6.77 16.72
CA GLY A 348 -5.42 -7.42 17.79
C GLY A 348 -4.60 -7.46 19.07
N ALA A 349 -3.37 -7.97 19.03
CA ALA A 349 -2.49 -8.07 20.20
C ALA A 349 -2.20 -6.71 20.88
N LYS A 350 -2.05 -5.62 20.10
CA LYS A 350 -1.76 -4.29 20.67
C LYS A 350 -2.92 -3.64 21.40
N VAL A 351 -4.14 -4.06 21.09
CA VAL A 351 -5.36 -3.41 21.60
C VAL A 351 -5.97 -4.18 22.76
N THR A 352 -5.47 -5.40 23.05
CA THR A 352 -6.02 -6.34 24.02
C THR A 352 -5.20 -6.45 25.27
N ASP A 353 -5.85 -6.94 26.33
CA ASP A 353 -5.27 -7.18 27.65
C ASP A 353 -4.80 -8.64 27.80
N ILE A 354 -5.49 -9.59 27.13
CA ILE A 354 -5.23 -11.03 27.23
C ILE A 354 -5.32 -11.64 25.83
N VAL A 355 -4.44 -12.57 25.51
CA VAL A 355 -4.49 -13.36 24.28
C VAL A 355 -4.88 -14.80 24.61
N VAL A 356 -5.96 -15.30 24.00
CA VAL A 356 -6.33 -16.72 24.06
C VAL A 356 -5.77 -17.42 22.83
N LEU A 357 -4.79 -18.27 23.04
CA LEU A 357 -4.14 -19.07 22.01
C LEU A 357 -4.87 -20.39 21.83
N VAL A 358 -5.59 -20.56 20.71
CA VAL A 358 -6.32 -21.78 20.41
C VAL A 358 -5.44 -22.74 19.64
N VAL A 359 -5.22 -23.93 20.23
CA VAL A 359 -4.45 -25.01 19.62
C VAL A 359 -5.32 -26.27 19.58
N ALA A 360 -5.39 -26.89 18.42
CA ALA A 360 -6.14 -28.14 18.26
C ALA A 360 -5.34 -29.32 18.84
N ALA A 361 -6.01 -30.16 19.62
CA ALA A 361 -5.38 -31.30 20.31
C ALA A 361 -4.91 -32.43 19.36
N ASP A 362 -5.45 -32.44 18.12
CA ASP A 362 -5.12 -33.38 17.05
C ASP A 362 -3.95 -32.92 16.17
N ASP A 363 -3.80 -31.60 15.97
CA ASP A 363 -2.84 -31.03 15.02
C ASP A 363 -1.54 -30.52 15.69
N GLY A 364 -1.61 -30.10 16.99
CA GLY A 364 -0.46 -29.54 17.72
C GLY A 364 -0.13 -28.09 17.36
N VAL A 365 1.14 -27.70 17.58
CA VAL A 365 1.61 -26.32 17.35
C VAL A 365 2.02 -26.13 15.89
N MET A 366 1.27 -25.32 15.17
CA MET A 366 1.46 -25.01 13.76
C MET A 366 2.20 -23.66 13.55
N PRO A 367 2.78 -23.36 12.36
CA PRO A 367 3.55 -22.13 12.14
C PRO A 367 2.80 -20.84 12.50
N GLN A 368 1.50 -20.76 12.24
CA GLN A 368 0.69 -19.58 12.59
C GLN A 368 0.42 -19.48 14.10
N THR A 369 0.47 -20.59 14.82
CA THR A 369 0.43 -20.61 16.29
C THR A 369 1.70 -19.99 16.87
N ILE A 370 2.87 -20.30 16.28
CA ILE A 370 4.15 -19.72 16.67
C ILE A 370 4.14 -18.21 16.40
N GLU A 371 3.62 -17.79 15.25
CA GLU A 371 3.45 -16.38 14.91
C GLU A 371 2.57 -15.65 15.92
N ALA A 372 1.45 -16.27 16.35
CA ALA A 372 0.56 -15.71 17.36
C ALA A 372 1.26 -15.55 18.72
N ILE A 373 2.07 -16.52 19.15
CA ILE A 373 2.90 -16.42 20.36
C ILE A 373 3.86 -15.24 20.27
N ASN A 374 4.53 -15.06 19.12
CA ASN A 374 5.46 -13.96 18.90
C ASN A 374 4.76 -12.60 18.94
N HIS A 375 3.54 -12.48 18.39
CA HIS A 375 2.74 -11.26 18.46
C HIS A 375 2.31 -10.92 19.89
N ALA A 376 1.86 -11.90 20.66
CA ALA A 376 1.48 -11.71 22.05
C ALA A 376 2.68 -11.24 22.90
N ARG A 377 3.85 -11.87 22.72
CA ARG A 377 5.09 -11.47 23.39
C ARG A 377 5.56 -10.07 22.99
N ALA A 378 5.53 -9.75 21.70
CA ALA A 378 5.91 -8.42 21.20
C ALA A 378 4.99 -7.31 21.74
N ALA A 379 3.72 -7.65 22.04
CA ALA A 379 2.78 -6.75 22.68
C ALA A 379 2.87 -6.75 24.22
N GLY A 380 3.62 -7.68 24.83
CA GLY A 380 3.73 -7.81 26.28
C GLY A 380 2.44 -8.31 26.98
N VAL A 381 1.59 -9.03 26.26
CA VAL A 381 0.27 -9.47 26.72
C VAL A 381 0.33 -10.91 27.22
N PRO A 382 -0.27 -11.26 28.38
CA PRO A 382 -0.34 -12.62 28.89
C PRO A 382 -1.14 -13.53 27.95
N ILE A 383 -0.72 -14.80 27.90
CA ILE A 383 -1.31 -15.81 27.03
C ILE A 383 -2.08 -16.82 27.90
N ILE A 384 -3.30 -17.15 27.50
CA ILE A 384 -4.07 -18.31 28.00
C ILE A 384 -4.15 -19.31 26.84
N VAL A 385 -3.86 -20.57 27.10
CA VAL A 385 -3.91 -21.61 26.06
C VAL A 385 -5.24 -22.34 26.14
N ALA A 386 -6.00 -22.35 25.04
CA ALA A 386 -7.20 -23.15 24.89
C ALA A 386 -6.90 -24.35 23.95
N ILE A 387 -6.78 -25.54 24.52
CA ILE A 387 -6.55 -26.79 23.80
C ILE A 387 -7.91 -27.29 23.31
N ASN A 388 -8.22 -27.06 22.04
CA ASN A 388 -9.53 -27.35 21.44
C ASN A 388 -9.56 -28.74 20.77
N LYS A 389 -10.78 -29.21 20.44
CA LYS A 389 -11.05 -30.48 19.78
C LYS A 389 -10.70 -31.72 20.65
N ILE A 390 -10.79 -31.61 21.97
CA ILE A 390 -10.57 -32.75 22.87
C ILE A 390 -11.57 -33.90 22.69
N ASP A 391 -12.63 -33.69 21.94
CA ASP A 391 -13.66 -34.67 21.59
C ASP A 391 -13.24 -35.66 20.52
N LYS A 392 -12.15 -35.41 19.81
CA LYS A 392 -11.61 -36.32 18.78
C LYS A 392 -10.84 -37.47 19.40
N PRO A 393 -10.88 -38.67 18.78
CA PRO A 393 -10.18 -39.85 19.29
C PRO A 393 -8.65 -39.70 19.28
N ASP A 394 -8.13 -38.91 18.36
CA ASP A 394 -6.69 -38.65 18.19
C ASP A 394 -6.19 -37.47 19.03
N ALA A 395 -7.04 -36.89 19.88
CA ALA A 395 -6.70 -35.75 20.72
C ALA A 395 -5.64 -36.11 21.79
N ASN A 396 -4.55 -35.33 21.78
CA ASN A 396 -3.44 -35.50 22.74
C ASN A 396 -3.01 -34.16 23.36
N SER A 397 -3.62 -33.78 24.44
CA SER A 397 -3.32 -32.51 25.13
C SER A 397 -1.89 -32.47 25.71
N THR A 398 -1.34 -33.61 26.14
CA THR A 398 0.03 -33.69 26.68
C THR A 398 1.07 -33.41 25.59
N HIS A 399 0.82 -33.85 24.34
CA HIS A 399 1.68 -33.58 23.22
C HIS A 399 1.71 -32.04 22.93
N VAL A 400 0.55 -31.40 22.87
CA VAL A 400 0.43 -29.96 22.69
C VAL A 400 1.18 -29.16 23.77
N LYS A 401 1.01 -29.54 25.04
CA LYS A 401 1.72 -28.93 26.18
C LYS A 401 3.24 -29.05 26.04
N THR A 402 3.72 -30.23 25.59
CA THR A 402 5.16 -30.46 25.34
C THR A 402 5.71 -29.66 24.17
N GLU A 403 4.93 -29.47 23.10
CA GLU A 403 5.32 -28.64 21.97
C GLU A 403 5.36 -27.15 22.32
N LEU A 404 4.38 -26.65 23.10
CA LEU A 404 4.37 -25.28 23.58
C LEU A 404 5.60 -24.96 24.43
N LEU A 405 6.10 -25.93 25.22
CA LEU A 405 7.32 -25.76 25.97
C LEU A 405 8.54 -25.46 25.09
N ARG A 406 8.62 -26.04 23.87
CA ARG A 406 9.69 -25.75 22.91
C ARG A 406 9.68 -24.29 22.45
N HIS A 407 8.53 -23.64 22.54
CA HIS A 407 8.34 -22.23 22.21
C HIS A 407 8.29 -21.35 23.46
N GLU A 408 8.85 -21.83 24.59
CA GLU A 408 8.95 -21.10 25.88
C GLU A 408 7.59 -20.69 26.46
N VAL A 409 6.50 -21.37 26.10
CA VAL A 409 5.19 -21.22 26.74
C VAL A 409 5.05 -22.38 27.72
N VAL A 410 5.35 -22.10 29.01
CA VAL A 410 5.32 -23.10 30.05
C VAL A 410 3.95 -23.04 30.73
N VAL A 411 3.17 -24.11 30.59
CA VAL A 411 1.83 -24.21 31.20
C VAL A 411 1.90 -24.57 32.69
N GLU A 412 0.87 -24.21 33.45
CA GLU A 412 0.78 -24.46 34.91
C GLU A 412 1.04 -25.92 35.29
N ASP A 413 0.49 -26.90 34.53
CA ASP A 413 0.70 -28.33 34.74
C ASP A 413 2.18 -28.75 34.67
N MET A 414 3.02 -27.95 33.99
CA MET A 414 4.46 -28.15 33.86
C MET A 414 5.30 -27.19 34.72
N GLY A 415 4.64 -26.46 35.65
CA GLY A 415 5.30 -25.56 36.60
C GLY A 415 5.56 -24.13 36.04
N GLY A 416 4.85 -23.71 35.02
CA GLY A 416 4.88 -22.35 34.47
C GLY A 416 3.74 -21.46 34.96
N ASP A 417 3.62 -20.28 34.35
CA ASP A 417 2.65 -19.27 34.71
C ASP A 417 1.49 -19.16 33.70
N THR A 418 1.53 -19.96 32.61
CA THR A 418 0.52 -19.89 31.54
C THR A 418 -0.64 -20.85 31.83
N ILE A 419 -1.85 -20.33 31.97
CA ILE A 419 -3.06 -21.15 32.19
C ILE A 419 -3.38 -21.90 30.89
N ALA A 420 -3.62 -23.22 30.99
CA ALA A 420 -4.03 -24.07 29.89
C ALA A 420 -5.38 -24.75 30.22
N VAL A 421 -6.35 -24.54 29.33
CA VAL A 421 -7.71 -25.08 29.48
C VAL A 421 -8.03 -26.00 28.30
N GLU A 422 -8.49 -27.19 28.61
CA GLU A 422 -8.95 -28.18 27.63
C GLU A 422 -10.43 -27.93 27.29
N VAL A 423 -10.72 -27.70 25.99
CA VAL A 423 -12.04 -27.29 25.51
C VAL A 423 -12.51 -28.11 24.31
N SER A 424 -13.82 -28.23 24.13
CA SER A 424 -14.44 -28.66 22.89
C SER A 424 -15.51 -27.66 22.49
N ALA A 425 -15.23 -26.88 21.46
CA ALA A 425 -16.19 -25.94 20.88
C ALA A 425 -17.46 -26.68 20.36
N LEU A 426 -17.28 -27.86 19.74
CA LEU A 426 -18.38 -28.66 19.17
C LEU A 426 -19.31 -29.21 20.25
N LYS A 427 -18.76 -29.75 21.31
CA LYS A 427 -19.54 -30.37 22.42
C LYS A 427 -19.81 -29.39 23.56
N ARG A 428 -19.35 -28.15 23.46
CA ARG A 428 -19.45 -27.09 24.49
C ARG A 428 -18.90 -27.56 25.86
N LEU A 429 -17.77 -28.24 25.84
CA LEU A 429 -17.11 -28.72 27.08
C LEU A 429 -15.98 -27.76 27.46
N GLY A 430 -15.84 -27.45 28.74
CA GLY A 430 -14.76 -26.64 29.28
C GLY A 430 -14.84 -25.14 28.94
N LEU A 431 -15.93 -24.64 28.35
CA LEU A 431 -16.09 -23.22 28.03
C LEU A 431 -16.17 -22.36 29.29
N ASP A 432 -16.95 -22.81 30.29
CA ASP A 432 -17.09 -22.14 31.58
C ASP A 432 -15.72 -21.97 32.27
N LYS A 433 -14.86 -23.02 32.21
CA LYS A 433 -13.50 -22.96 32.76
C LYS A 433 -12.60 -21.95 31.99
N LEU A 434 -12.79 -21.83 30.70
CA LEU A 434 -12.04 -20.83 29.90
C LEU A 434 -12.46 -19.42 30.29
N GLU A 435 -13.75 -19.17 30.46
CA GLU A 435 -14.27 -17.88 30.92
C GLU A 435 -13.81 -17.55 32.33
N GLU A 436 -13.79 -18.52 33.24
CA GLU A 436 -13.23 -18.41 34.62
C GLU A 436 -11.72 -18.09 34.56
N ALA A 437 -10.95 -18.77 33.71
CA ALA A 437 -9.52 -18.51 33.56
C ALA A 437 -9.24 -17.09 33.04
N ILE A 438 -10.08 -16.59 32.08
CA ILE A 438 -9.99 -15.21 31.59
C ILE A 438 -10.31 -14.22 32.72
N ALA A 439 -11.35 -14.47 33.51
CA ALA A 439 -11.74 -13.61 34.63
C ALA A 439 -10.63 -13.56 35.69
N LEU A 440 -10.05 -14.72 36.05
CA LEU A 440 -8.93 -14.80 36.99
C LEU A 440 -7.71 -14.02 36.49
N GLN A 441 -7.35 -14.18 35.25
CA GLN A 441 -6.23 -13.43 34.65
C GLN A 441 -6.51 -11.92 34.63
N ALA A 442 -7.75 -11.51 34.35
CA ALA A 442 -8.16 -10.10 34.37
C ALA A 442 -8.10 -9.50 35.80
N GLU A 443 -8.44 -10.28 36.82
CA GLU A 443 -8.32 -9.86 38.21
C GLU A 443 -6.85 -9.64 38.62
N VAL A 444 -5.95 -10.56 38.20
CA VAL A 444 -4.49 -10.43 38.43
C VAL A 444 -3.93 -9.18 37.77
N LEU A 445 -4.46 -8.80 36.60
CA LEU A 445 -4.03 -7.59 35.85
C LEU A 445 -4.62 -6.28 36.41
N GLU A 446 -5.56 -6.33 37.37
CA GLU A 446 -6.24 -5.18 37.97
C GLU A 446 -6.71 -4.14 36.89
N LEU A 447 -7.46 -4.60 35.87
CA LEU A 447 -7.87 -3.76 34.75
C LEU A 447 -8.80 -2.64 35.17
N LYS A 448 -8.32 -1.40 35.10
CA LYS A 448 -9.05 -0.18 35.49
C LYS A 448 -9.02 0.85 34.36
N ALA A 449 -10.05 1.66 34.24
CA ALA A 449 -10.08 2.82 33.34
C ALA A 449 -10.97 3.92 33.93
N ASN A 450 -10.72 5.18 33.56
CA ASN A 450 -11.54 6.30 33.92
C ASN A 450 -12.65 6.48 32.87
N PRO A 451 -13.96 6.29 33.21
CA PRO A 451 -15.06 6.50 32.27
C PRO A 451 -15.48 7.97 32.11
N ASP A 452 -15.08 8.84 33.02
CA ASP A 452 -15.60 10.21 33.15
C ASP A 452 -14.74 11.25 32.38
N ARG A 453 -13.90 10.81 31.44
CA ARG A 453 -13.05 11.64 30.55
C ARG A 453 -13.50 11.54 29.08
N PRO A 454 -13.00 12.42 28.18
CA PRO A 454 -13.16 12.26 26.74
C PRO A 454 -12.66 10.90 26.28
N ALA A 455 -13.38 10.26 25.35
CA ALA A 455 -13.05 8.92 24.94
C ALA A 455 -11.75 8.88 24.12
N GLU A 456 -10.93 7.88 24.46
CA GLU A 456 -9.81 7.41 23.68
C GLU A 456 -10.06 5.94 23.32
N GLY A 457 -9.79 5.57 22.07
CA GLY A 457 -10.00 4.19 21.61
C GLY A 457 -9.15 3.87 20.39
N ALA A 458 -9.16 2.61 20.02
CA ALA A 458 -8.47 2.12 18.84
C ALA A 458 -9.47 1.70 17.76
N ILE A 459 -9.17 2.00 16.51
CA ILE A 459 -9.96 1.57 15.37
C ILE A 459 -9.59 0.13 15.05
N VAL A 460 -10.52 -0.78 15.29
CA VAL A 460 -10.36 -2.18 14.97
C VAL A 460 -10.46 -2.40 13.47
N GLU A 461 -11.51 -1.84 12.86
CA GLU A 461 -11.78 -1.96 11.43
C GLU A 461 -12.57 -0.77 10.90
N ALA A 462 -12.47 -0.50 9.57
CA ALA A 462 -13.21 0.56 8.91
C ALA A 462 -13.79 0.08 7.59
N LYS A 463 -15.05 0.45 7.32
CA LYS A 463 -15.77 0.08 6.09
C LYS A 463 -16.55 1.26 5.52
N LEU A 464 -16.86 1.18 4.23
CA LEU A 464 -17.72 2.14 3.56
C LEU A 464 -19.08 1.48 3.26
N ASP A 465 -20.08 1.81 4.06
CA ASP A 465 -21.43 1.27 3.92
C ASP A 465 -22.27 2.09 2.93
N LYS A 466 -23.05 1.38 2.11
CA LYS A 466 -24.02 2.03 1.19
C LYS A 466 -25.18 2.59 1.98
N GLY A 467 -25.25 3.90 2.09
CA GLY A 467 -26.32 4.61 2.81
C GLY A 467 -25.94 5.17 4.15
N ARG A 468 -25.08 4.49 4.94
CA ARG A 468 -24.56 5.02 6.21
C ARG A 468 -23.26 5.82 6.02
N GLY A 469 -22.54 5.63 4.90
CA GLY A 469 -21.25 6.26 4.62
C GLY A 469 -20.07 5.56 5.31
N PRO A 470 -19.01 6.30 5.65
CA PRO A 470 -17.89 5.75 6.40
C PRO A 470 -18.33 5.29 7.79
N VAL A 471 -17.98 4.05 8.16
CA VAL A 471 -18.26 3.42 9.45
C VAL A 471 -16.94 2.87 9.98
N ALA A 472 -16.60 3.20 11.22
CA ALA A 472 -15.45 2.65 11.90
C ALA A 472 -15.89 1.83 13.12
N THR A 473 -15.41 0.61 13.25
CA THR A 473 -15.53 -0.19 14.46
C THR A 473 -14.43 0.21 15.42
N VAL A 474 -14.81 0.78 16.54
CA VAL A 474 -13.91 1.33 17.56
C VAL A 474 -14.04 0.55 18.84
N LEU A 475 -12.92 0.18 19.43
CA LEU A 475 -12.86 -0.29 20.80
C LEU A 475 -12.46 0.88 21.69
N VAL A 476 -13.37 1.28 22.58
CA VAL A 476 -13.09 2.34 23.57
C VAL A 476 -12.14 1.78 24.62
N GLN A 477 -11.00 2.44 24.83
CA GLN A 477 -10.02 2.04 25.84
C GLN A 477 -10.18 2.83 27.14
N ARG A 478 -10.39 4.14 27.01
CA ARG A 478 -10.57 5.06 28.15
C ARG A 478 -11.67 6.05 27.82
N GLY A 479 -12.31 6.59 28.86
CA GLY A 479 -13.35 7.58 28.72
C GLY A 479 -14.67 7.05 28.18
N THR A 480 -15.59 7.93 27.85
CA THR A 480 -16.90 7.59 27.30
C THR A 480 -17.16 8.40 26.02
N ILE A 481 -17.49 7.72 24.94
CA ILE A 481 -17.92 8.33 23.68
C ILE A 481 -19.44 8.48 23.67
N ARG A 482 -19.95 9.62 23.20
CA ARG A 482 -21.38 9.94 23.13
C ARG A 482 -21.80 10.36 21.73
N VAL A 483 -23.07 10.20 21.43
CA VAL A 483 -23.65 10.72 20.19
C VAL A 483 -23.58 12.25 20.22
N GLY A 484 -23.01 12.86 19.19
CA GLY A 484 -22.80 14.30 19.09
C GLY A 484 -21.36 14.75 19.32
N ASP A 485 -20.51 13.90 19.89
CA ASP A 485 -19.11 14.20 20.12
C ASP A 485 -18.35 14.40 18.80
N ILE A 486 -17.31 15.24 18.86
CA ILE A 486 -16.40 15.46 17.75
C ILE A 486 -15.21 14.54 17.92
N VAL A 487 -14.93 13.72 16.93
CA VAL A 487 -13.88 12.71 16.99
C VAL A 487 -12.86 12.90 15.88
N VAL A 488 -11.62 12.60 16.21
CA VAL A 488 -10.50 12.46 15.25
C VAL A 488 -10.08 11.01 15.24
N ALA A 489 -10.05 10.41 14.06
CA ALA A 489 -9.73 9.02 13.82
C ALA A 489 -8.58 8.96 12.80
N GLY A 490 -7.34 8.85 13.29
CA GLY A 490 -6.16 8.93 12.41
C GLY A 490 -6.08 10.27 11.66
N GLY A 491 -6.14 10.23 10.34
CA GLY A 491 -6.18 11.40 9.46
C GLY A 491 -7.58 11.90 9.10
N GLU A 492 -8.61 11.24 9.62
CA GLU A 492 -10.02 11.60 9.38
C GLU A 492 -10.65 12.17 10.65
N TRP A 493 -11.67 12.99 10.48
CA TRP A 493 -12.42 13.54 11.60
C TRP A 493 -13.91 13.55 11.29
N GLY A 494 -14.72 13.77 12.30
CA GLY A 494 -16.15 13.86 12.10
C GLY A 494 -16.92 14.06 13.40
N ARG A 495 -18.23 14.24 13.27
CA ARG A 495 -19.15 14.29 14.41
C ARG A 495 -19.93 13.00 14.49
N VAL A 496 -19.92 12.35 15.64
CA VAL A 496 -20.65 11.11 15.90
C VAL A 496 -22.14 11.32 15.68
N ARG A 497 -22.70 10.72 14.65
CA ARG A 497 -24.13 10.77 14.34
C ARG A 497 -24.91 9.69 15.04
N ALA A 498 -24.34 8.51 15.12
CA ALA A 498 -24.90 7.35 15.81
C ALA A 498 -23.77 6.41 16.23
N LEU A 499 -24.02 5.72 17.33
CA LEU A 499 -23.22 4.60 17.84
C LEU A 499 -24.07 3.33 17.72
N VAL A 500 -23.51 2.26 17.19
CA VAL A 500 -24.20 0.99 17.02
C VAL A 500 -23.39 -0.07 17.76
N ASN A 501 -24.02 -0.87 18.59
CA ASN A 501 -23.37 -1.95 19.31
C ASN A 501 -23.18 -3.20 18.41
N ASP A 502 -22.55 -4.23 18.94
CA ASP A 502 -22.33 -5.51 18.27
C ASP A 502 -23.62 -6.27 17.89
N LYS A 503 -24.75 -5.93 18.51
CA LYS A 503 -26.08 -6.49 18.23
C LYS A 503 -26.84 -5.70 17.16
N GLY A 504 -26.26 -4.60 16.63
CA GLY A 504 -26.91 -3.76 15.64
C GLY A 504 -27.88 -2.72 16.22
N GLU A 505 -27.92 -2.55 17.54
CA GLU A 505 -28.78 -1.59 18.23
C GLU A 505 -28.06 -0.25 18.38
N THR A 506 -28.82 0.85 18.23
CA THR A 506 -28.27 2.20 18.43
C THR A 506 -28.17 2.53 19.90
N VAL A 507 -26.97 2.89 20.36
CA VAL A 507 -26.70 3.30 21.75
C VAL A 507 -26.37 4.78 21.82
N GLN A 508 -26.63 5.44 22.97
CA GLN A 508 -26.37 6.86 23.17
C GLN A 508 -24.93 7.13 23.61
N PHE A 509 -24.32 6.19 24.29
CA PHE A 509 -22.95 6.28 24.79
C PHE A 509 -22.30 4.90 24.83
N ALA A 510 -20.98 4.86 24.82
CA ALA A 510 -20.18 3.67 25.03
C ALA A 510 -18.99 4.01 25.94
N GLY A 511 -18.82 3.20 27.00
CA GLY A 511 -17.74 3.32 27.97
C GLY A 511 -16.53 2.47 27.61
N PRO A 512 -15.54 2.36 28.52
CA PRO A 512 -14.34 1.58 28.32
C PRO A 512 -14.62 0.10 28.04
N SER A 513 -13.80 -0.51 27.20
CA SER A 513 -13.86 -1.92 26.74
C SER A 513 -15.11 -2.26 25.90
N VAL A 514 -15.95 -1.30 25.53
CA VAL A 514 -17.12 -1.54 24.68
C VAL A 514 -16.77 -1.35 23.22
N PRO A 515 -16.98 -2.36 22.35
CA PRO A 515 -16.84 -2.21 20.92
C PRO A 515 -18.08 -1.54 20.32
N VAL A 516 -17.90 -0.50 19.50
CA VAL A 516 -18.99 0.23 18.85
C VAL A 516 -18.66 0.60 17.41
N GLU A 517 -19.65 0.54 16.53
CA GLU A 517 -19.59 1.13 15.21
C GLU A 517 -19.90 2.64 15.32
N VAL A 518 -18.95 3.47 14.93
CA VAL A 518 -19.09 4.94 14.92
C VAL A 518 -19.46 5.39 13.53
N LEU A 519 -20.58 6.11 13.42
CA LEU A 519 -21.08 6.72 12.19
C LEU A 519 -20.91 8.24 12.25
N GLY A 520 -20.51 8.85 11.12
CA GLY A 520 -20.44 10.31 11.00
C GLY A 520 -19.05 10.85 10.70
N LEU A 521 -18.06 9.99 10.48
CA LEU A 521 -16.74 10.35 9.98
C LEU A 521 -16.84 10.91 8.54
N GLN A 522 -15.89 11.75 8.13
CA GLN A 522 -15.85 12.30 6.77
C GLN A 522 -15.27 11.33 5.76
N GLY A 523 -14.29 10.53 6.17
CA GLY A 523 -13.65 9.48 5.37
C GLY A 523 -13.52 8.18 6.14
N THR A 524 -12.98 7.15 5.51
CA THR A 524 -12.66 5.87 6.13
C THR A 524 -11.27 5.95 6.76
N PRO A 525 -11.14 5.90 8.10
CA PRO A 525 -9.84 5.91 8.76
C PRO A 525 -9.07 4.62 8.49
N GLU A 526 -7.77 4.64 8.73
CA GLU A 526 -6.97 3.40 8.66
C GLU A 526 -7.23 2.56 9.91
N ALA A 527 -7.33 1.26 9.72
CA ALA A 527 -7.49 0.33 10.83
C ALA A 527 -6.20 0.29 11.69
N GLY A 528 -6.34 0.36 13.02
CA GLY A 528 -5.24 0.51 13.96
C GLY A 528 -4.91 1.95 14.34
N ASP A 529 -5.55 2.95 13.71
CA ASP A 529 -5.44 4.35 14.12
C ASP A 529 -6.08 4.58 15.49
N GLU A 530 -5.59 5.57 16.22
CA GLU A 530 -6.20 6.04 17.47
C GLU A 530 -7.41 6.93 17.16
N LEU A 531 -8.51 6.71 17.87
CA LEU A 531 -9.66 7.59 17.92
C LEU A 531 -9.63 8.40 19.20
N VAL A 532 -9.78 9.72 19.11
CA VAL A 532 -9.80 10.64 20.25
C VAL A 532 -10.97 11.61 20.12
N VAL A 533 -11.69 11.86 21.21
CA VAL A 533 -12.72 12.90 21.29
C VAL A 533 -12.05 14.24 21.54
N VAL A 534 -12.44 15.27 20.78
CA VAL A 534 -11.92 16.64 20.90
C VAL A 534 -13.05 17.65 21.11
N GLU A 535 -12.71 18.81 21.68
CA GLU A 535 -13.70 19.82 22.10
C GLU A 535 -14.32 20.60 20.92
N SER A 536 -13.59 20.77 19.81
CA SER A 536 -14.07 21.62 18.71
C SER A 536 -13.76 21.04 17.32
N ASP A 537 -14.65 21.35 16.35
CA ASP A 537 -14.48 20.99 14.93
C ASP A 537 -13.19 21.59 14.33
N ALA A 538 -12.80 22.79 14.79
CA ALA A 538 -11.58 23.46 14.31
C ALA A 538 -10.32 22.69 14.73
N ARG A 539 -10.26 22.26 16.00
CA ARG A 539 -9.16 21.45 16.54
C ARG A 539 -9.10 20.08 15.87
N ALA A 540 -10.26 19.45 15.65
CA ALA A 540 -10.36 18.17 14.95
C ALA A 540 -9.76 18.25 13.55
N ARG A 541 -10.10 19.29 12.79
CA ARG A 541 -9.57 19.50 11.44
C ARG A 541 -8.07 19.74 11.44
N GLU A 542 -7.58 20.59 12.34
CA GLU A 542 -6.14 20.90 12.46
C GLU A 542 -5.31 19.63 12.71
N ILE A 543 -5.77 18.77 13.63
CA ILE A 543 -5.11 17.49 13.93
C ILE A 543 -5.15 16.53 12.74
N ALA A 544 -6.32 16.42 12.09
CA ALA A 544 -6.49 15.54 10.92
C ALA A 544 -5.59 15.98 9.75
N ASP A 545 -5.57 17.29 9.46
CA ASP A 545 -4.72 17.87 8.40
C ASP A 545 -3.23 17.66 8.71
N PHE A 546 -2.82 17.85 9.98
CA PHE A 546 -1.46 17.59 10.44
C PHE A 546 -1.04 16.13 10.25
N ARG A 547 -1.86 15.18 10.76
CA ARG A 547 -1.59 13.74 10.63
C ARG A 547 -1.54 13.31 9.16
N THR A 548 -2.43 13.85 8.32
CA THR A 548 -2.48 13.56 6.87
C THR A 548 -1.23 14.09 6.17
N ARG A 549 -0.79 15.34 6.51
CA ARG A 549 0.45 15.93 5.97
C ARG A 549 1.66 15.08 6.35
N LYS A 550 1.85 14.78 7.63
CA LYS A 550 2.95 13.96 8.14
C LYS A 550 3.00 12.57 7.49
N ARG A 551 1.83 11.93 7.30
CA ARG A 551 1.72 10.65 6.62
C ARG A 551 2.11 10.74 5.14
N ARG A 552 1.73 11.83 4.47
CA ARG A 552 2.11 12.10 3.07
C ARG A 552 3.61 12.35 2.94
N GLU A 553 4.21 13.12 3.84
CA GLU A 553 5.64 13.37 3.90
C GLU A 553 6.45 12.08 4.15
N ALA A 554 6.00 11.24 5.07
CA ALA A 554 6.61 9.93 5.31
C ALA A 554 6.56 9.03 4.07
N ARG A 555 5.44 9.02 3.33
CA ARG A 555 5.32 8.26 2.07
C ARG A 555 6.22 8.82 0.96
N THR A 556 6.34 10.14 0.84
CA THR A 556 7.22 10.79 -0.15
C THR A 556 8.70 10.71 0.23
N GLY A 557 9.02 10.69 1.52
CA GLY A 557 10.39 10.50 2.03
C GLY A 557 10.92 9.07 1.82
N ILE A 558 10.05 8.06 1.87
CA ILE A 558 10.39 6.65 1.57
C ILE A 558 10.52 6.44 0.06
N SER A 559 9.71 7.11 -0.74
CA SER A 559 9.87 7.24 -2.18
C SER A 559 11.01 8.25 -2.46
N GLY A 560 12.22 7.97 -1.94
CA GLY A 560 13.40 8.79 -2.13
C GLY A 560 13.47 9.21 -3.60
N ARG A 561 13.76 10.47 -3.85
CA ARG A 561 13.95 11.00 -5.21
C ARG A 561 14.73 9.96 -5.97
N ALA A 562 14.02 9.18 -6.81
CA ALA A 562 14.67 8.26 -7.72
C ALA A 562 15.69 9.10 -8.47
N THR A 563 16.96 8.98 -8.09
CA THR A 563 18.01 9.71 -8.77
C THR A 563 18.02 9.22 -10.21
N MET A 564 18.41 10.09 -11.12
CA MET A 564 18.57 9.72 -12.54
C MET A 564 19.42 8.44 -12.69
N GLU A 565 20.28 8.17 -11.71
CA GLU A 565 21.10 6.97 -11.60
C GLU A 565 20.29 5.72 -11.23
N ASP A 566 19.28 5.82 -10.37
CA ASP A 566 18.41 4.71 -10.01
C ASP A 566 17.49 4.33 -11.19
N LEU A 567 16.98 5.33 -11.92
CA LEU A 567 16.25 5.12 -13.19
C LEU A 567 17.12 4.49 -14.28
N LEU A 568 18.44 4.74 -14.27
CA LEU A 568 19.38 4.14 -15.22
C LEU A 568 19.82 2.75 -14.78
N LYS A 569 19.83 2.45 -13.49
CA LYS A 569 20.07 1.10 -12.95
C LYS A 569 18.89 0.17 -13.23
N ASP A 570 17.65 0.64 -13.02
CA ASP A 570 16.45 -0.13 -13.35
C ASP A 570 16.34 -0.48 -14.83
N ARG A 571 16.99 0.29 -15.71
CA ARG A 571 17.11 -0.02 -17.14
C ARG A 571 18.21 -1.03 -17.48
N LYS A 572 19.19 -1.25 -16.58
CA LYS A 572 20.30 -2.20 -16.80
C LYS A 572 20.03 -3.59 -16.23
N ASP A 573 19.28 -3.66 -15.15
CA ASP A 573 18.88 -4.94 -14.54
C ASP A 573 17.58 -5.41 -15.21
N GLY A 574 17.70 -6.05 -16.38
CA GLY A 574 16.66 -6.63 -17.23
C GLY A 574 15.21 -6.27 -16.86
N GLU A 575 14.38 -5.82 -17.78
CA GLU A 575 13.01 -5.37 -17.56
C GLU A 575 12.23 -6.33 -16.67
N LYS A 576 12.10 -6.00 -15.37
CA LYS A 576 11.15 -6.71 -14.49
C LYS A 576 9.76 -6.57 -15.08
N LYS A 577 9.12 -7.68 -15.37
CA LYS A 577 7.75 -7.68 -15.84
C LYS A 577 6.83 -7.32 -14.68
N ILE A 578 6.08 -6.24 -14.81
CA ILE A 578 5.21 -5.72 -13.76
C ILE A 578 3.76 -6.08 -14.10
N LEU A 579 3.04 -6.68 -13.14
CA LEU A 579 1.60 -6.87 -13.21
C LEU A 579 0.92 -5.74 -12.42
N PRO A 580 0.35 -4.71 -13.09
CA PRO A 580 -0.35 -3.64 -12.40
C PRO A 580 -1.74 -4.09 -11.96
N VAL A 581 -2.11 -3.80 -10.71
CA VAL A 581 -3.41 -4.15 -10.13
C VAL A 581 -4.03 -2.99 -9.37
N VAL A 582 -5.37 -2.89 -9.39
CA VAL A 582 -6.18 -2.01 -8.56
C VAL A 582 -7.00 -2.86 -7.61
N ILE A 583 -6.95 -2.60 -6.30
CA ILE A 583 -7.61 -3.42 -5.27
C ILE A 583 -8.75 -2.64 -4.65
N LYS A 584 -9.94 -3.23 -4.62
CA LYS A 584 -11.12 -2.73 -3.90
C LYS A 584 -11.70 -3.81 -3.00
N GLY A 585 -11.91 -3.47 -1.74
CA GLY A 585 -12.47 -4.38 -0.75
C GLY A 585 -13.61 -3.77 0.05
N ASP A 586 -14.25 -4.59 0.83
CA ASP A 586 -15.35 -4.21 1.74
C ASP A 586 -14.84 -3.47 2.98
N VAL A 587 -13.72 -3.92 3.54
CA VAL A 587 -13.09 -3.35 4.74
C VAL A 587 -11.62 -3.04 4.51
N GLN A 588 -11.10 -2.11 5.31
CA GLN A 588 -9.72 -1.62 5.18
C GLN A 588 -8.68 -2.72 5.46
N GLY A 589 -8.94 -3.54 6.48
CA GLY A 589 -8.03 -4.62 6.86
C GLY A 589 -7.87 -5.67 5.76
N SER A 590 -8.96 -6.07 5.08
CA SER A 590 -8.92 -7.02 3.96
C SER A 590 -8.13 -6.46 2.78
N VAL A 591 -8.30 -5.17 2.46
CA VAL A 591 -7.55 -4.49 1.38
C VAL A 591 -6.05 -4.47 1.70
N GLU A 592 -5.69 -4.17 2.94
CA GLU A 592 -4.29 -4.16 3.42
C GLU A 592 -3.66 -5.55 3.32
N ALA A 593 -4.37 -6.58 3.80
CA ALA A 593 -3.91 -7.97 3.76
C ALA A 593 -3.68 -8.46 2.31
N ILE A 594 -4.64 -8.19 1.41
CA ILE A 594 -4.49 -8.54 -0.01
C ILE A 594 -3.28 -7.81 -0.62
N ALA A 595 -3.15 -6.51 -0.38
CA ALA A 595 -2.04 -5.73 -0.92
C ALA A 595 -0.68 -6.24 -0.42
N GLN A 596 -0.58 -6.61 0.86
CA GLN A 596 0.63 -7.17 1.46
C GLN A 596 0.95 -8.56 0.89
N ALA A 597 -0.06 -9.45 0.79
CA ALA A 597 0.10 -10.78 0.23
C ALA A 597 0.56 -10.73 -1.23
N LEU A 598 -0.04 -9.86 -2.05
CA LEU A 598 0.33 -9.72 -3.46
C LEU A 598 1.75 -9.15 -3.65
N ARG A 599 2.17 -8.19 -2.82
CA ARG A 599 3.56 -7.69 -2.83
C ARG A 599 4.57 -8.78 -2.47
N GLY A 600 4.20 -9.67 -1.55
CA GLY A 600 5.02 -10.82 -1.14
C GLY A 600 5.21 -11.91 -2.20
N LEU A 601 4.38 -11.93 -3.26
CA LEU A 601 4.51 -12.88 -4.37
C LEU A 601 5.59 -12.48 -5.38
N GLY A 602 6.11 -11.25 -5.31
CA GLY A 602 7.10 -10.74 -6.26
C GLY A 602 8.39 -11.55 -6.25
N THR A 603 8.92 -11.84 -7.44
CA THR A 603 10.23 -12.42 -7.67
C THR A 603 11.15 -11.38 -8.33
N ASP A 604 12.41 -11.76 -8.58
CA ASP A 604 13.36 -10.87 -9.26
C ASP A 604 12.96 -10.59 -10.71
N GLU A 605 12.22 -11.50 -11.37
CA GLU A 605 11.80 -11.39 -12.77
C GLU A 605 10.40 -10.76 -12.94
N VAL A 606 9.48 -11.01 -12.00
CA VAL A 606 8.08 -10.57 -12.08
C VAL A 606 7.64 -9.98 -10.73
N ALA A 607 6.98 -8.83 -10.76
CA ALA A 607 6.47 -8.17 -9.56
C ALA A 607 5.02 -7.71 -9.76
N VAL A 608 4.25 -7.69 -8.67
CA VAL A 608 2.91 -7.09 -8.65
C VAL A 608 3.01 -5.65 -8.18
N GLN A 609 2.48 -4.72 -8.95
CA GLN A 609 2.40 -3.31 -8.59
C GLN A 609 0.96 -2.95 -8.23
N VAL A 610 0.72 -2.69 -6.96
CA VAL A 610 -0.57 -2.17 -6.49
C VAL A 610 -0.61 -0.67 -6.76
N LEU A 611 -1.36 -0.26 -7.78
CA LEU A 611 -1.49 1.15 -8.18
C LEU A 611 -2.39 1.94 -7.24
N GLN A 612 -3.52 1.34 -6.87
CA GLN A 612 -4.48 1.92 -5.95
C GLN A 612 -5.11 0.84 -5.10
N GLN A 613 -5.30 1.15 -3.84
CA GLN A 613 -6.05 0.33 -2.89
C GLN A 613 -7.11 1.18 -2.21
N GLY A 614 -8.29 0.62 -1.96
CA GLY A 614 -9.36 1.38 -1.32
C GLY A 614 -10.56 0.55 -0.94
N VAL A 615 -11.37 1.12 -0.04
CA VAL A 615 -12.58 0.49 0.50
C VAL A 615 -13.80 0.93 -0.30
N GLY A 616 -14.77 0.04 -0.44
CA GLY A 616 -16.05 0.31 -1.08
C GLY A 616 -16.16 -0.20 -2.51
N GLY A 617 -17.27 0.10 -3.18
CA GLY A 617 -17.54 -0.36 -4.55
C GLY A 617 -16.62 0.28 -5.60
N ILE A 618 -16.46 -0.41 -6.72
CA ILE A 618 -15.63 0.09 -7.83
C ILE A 618 -16.36 1.25 -8.51
N THR A 619 -15.70 2.38 -8.61
CA THR A 619 -16.17 3.62 -9.24
C THR A 619 -15.69 3.74 -10.69
N GLU A 620 -16.25 4.69 -11.43
CA GLU A 620 -15.77 5.01 -12.79
C GLU A 620 -14.29 5.45 -12.78
N SER A 621 -13.86 6.22 -11.78
CA SER A 621 -12.47 6.69 -11.67
C SER A 621 -11.47 5.55 -11.51
N ASP A 622 -11.83 4.49 -10.77
CA ASP A 622 -10.99 3.30 -10.61
C ASP A 622 -10.80 2.57 -11.96
N VAL A 623 -11.87 2.50 -12.76
CA VAL A 623 -11.81 1.88 -14.10
C VAL A 623 -10.97 2.71 -15.07
N VAL A 624 -11.08 4.04 -15.01
CA VAL A 624 -10.25 4.94 -15.83
C VAL A 624 -8.77 4.77 -15.50
N LEU A 625 -8.43 4.69 -14.21
CA LEU A 625 -7.06 4.44 -13.78
C LEU A 625 -6.56 3.07 -14.27
N ALA A 626 -7.38 2.03 -14.12
CA ALA A 626 -7.04 0.68 -14.56
C ALA A 626 -6.83 0.61 -16.07
N HIS A 627 -7.70 1.28 -16.87
CA HIS A 627 -7.54 1.36 -18.32
C HIS A 627 -6.24 2.07 -18.73
N ALA A 628 -5.95 3.24 -18.12
CA ALA A 628 -4.77 4.02 -18.43
C ALA A 628 -3.45 3.29 -18.11
N SER A 629 -3.49 2.38 -17.14
CA SER A 629 -2.32 1.65 -16.65
C SER A 629 -2.26 0.19 -17.13
N GLY A 630 -3.26 -0.28 -17.91
CA GLY A 630 -3.38 -1.69 -18.29
C GLY A 630 -3.57 -2.64 -17.10
N ALA A 631 -4.16 -2.15 -16.01
CA ALA A 631 -4.30 -2.88 -14.75
C ALA A 631 -5.58 -3.73 -14.69
N VAL A 632 -5.50 -4.85 -13.98
CA VAL A 632 -6.67 -5.66 -13.62
C VAL A 632 -7.28 -5.11 -12.32
N VAL A 633 -8.62 -5.03 -12.26
CA VAL A 633 -9.33 -4.60 -11.04
C VAL A 633 -9.73 -5.83 -10.23
N ILE A 634 -9.21 -5.95 -9.03
CA ILE A 634 -9.51 -7.00 -8.05
C ILE A 634 -10.57 -6.46 -7.09
N ALA A 635 -11.73 -7.09 -7.05
CA ALA A 635 -12.86 -6.75 -6.19
C ALA A 635 -13.07 -7.84 -5.14
N PHE A 636 -12.85 -7.52 -3.88
CA PHE A 636 -13.02 -8.43 -2.75
C PHE A 636 -14.30 -8.08 -1.99
N ASN A 637 -15.27 -8.99 -1.97
CA ASN A 637 -16.61 -8.83 -1.37
C ASN A 637 -17.42 -7.60 -1.83
N VAL A 638 -16.95 -6.86 -2.85
CA VAL A 638 -17.59 -5.65 -3.36
C VAL A 638 -18.03 -5.81 -4.80
N ARG A 639 -18.93 -4.93 -5.25
CA ARG A 639 -19.43 -4.91 -6.63
C ARG A 639 -19.17 -3.54 -7.26
N ALA A 640 -19.05 -3.53 -8.59
CA ALA A 640 -18.93 -2.29 -9.33
C ALA A 640 -20.26 -1.53 -9.36
N HIS A 641 -20.20 -0.19 -9.22
CA HIS A 641 -21.32 0.69 -9.48
C HIS A 641 -21.78 0.56 -10.95
N ALA A 642 -23.01 0.95 -11.26
CA ALA A 642 -23.57 0.83 -12.61
C ALA A 642 -22.67 1.54 -13.65
N GLU A 643 -22.28 2.77 -13.38
CA GLU A 643 -21.41 3.59 -14.22
C GLU A 643 -20.01 2.96 -14.42
N GLY A 644 -19.39 2.47 -13.33
CA GLY A 644 -18.11 1.76 -13.40
C GLY A 644 -18.16 0.48 -14.22
N ARG A 645 -19.26 -0.27 -14.13
CA ARG A 645 -19.46 -1.51 -14.91
C ARG A 645 -19.65 -1.25 -16.40
N GLU A 646 -20.42 -0.22 -16.74
CA GLU A 646 -20.60 0.20 -18.14
C GLU A 646 -19.30 0.72 -18.74
N ARG A 647 -18.55 1.51 -17.94
CA ARG A 647 -17.24 2.01 -18.33
C ARG A 647 -16.26 0.87 -18.58
N ALA A 648 -16.17 -0.09 -17.66
CA ALA A 648 -15.28 -1.26 -17.79
C ALA A 648 -15.58 -2.09 -19.05
N LYS A 649 -16.86 -2.29 -19.36
CA LYS A 649 -17.26 -2.99 -20.61
C LYS A 649 -16.85 -2.22 -21.86
N ARG A 650 -16.98 -0.89 -21.86
CA ARG A 650 -16.64 -0.05 -23.00
C ARG A 650 -15.12 0.01 -23.23
N ASP A 651 -14.37 0.17 -22.14
CA ASP A 651 -12.92 0.37 -22.19
C ASP A 651 -12.15 -0.97 -22.14
N GLY A 652 -12.85 -2.12 -22.05
CA GLY A 652 -12.27 -3.46 -22.06
C GLY A 652 -11.48 -3.80 -20.77
N VAL A 653 -11.77 -3.15 -19.64
CA VAL A 653 -11.08 -3.39 -18.37
C VAL A 653 -11.65 -4.63 -17.70
N GLU A 654 -10.77 -5.57 -17.34
CA GLU A 654 -11.14 -6.79 -16.62
C GLU A 654 -11.36 -6.49 -15.13
N ILE A 655 -12.55 -6.86 -14.63
CA ILE A 655 -12.89 -6.80 -13.21
C ILE A 655 -13.12 -8.22 -12.70
N ARG A 656 -12.30 -8.67 -11.78
CA ARG A 656 -12.40 -9.98 -11.12
C ARG A 656 -13.00 -9.84 -9.74
N TYR A 657 -14.02 -10.66 -9.44
CA TYR A 657 -14.74 -10.65 -8.17
C TYR A 657 -14.39 -11.87 -7.34
N TYR A 658 -13.98 -11.64 -6.10
CA TYR A 658 -13.60 -12.69 -5.17
C TYR A 658 -14.29 -12.51 -3.83
N SER A 659 -14.48 -13.62 -3.12
CA SER A 659 -15.00 -13.67 -1.75
C SER A 659 -14.02 -14.38 -0.80
N ILE A 660 -12.97 -15.00 -1.33
CA ILE A 660 -11.96 -15.74 -0.58
C ILE A 660 -10.58 -15.26 -1.03
N ILE A 661 -9.71 -14.89 -0.07
CA ILE A 661 -8.39 -14.33 -0.35
C ILE A 661 -7.44 -15.30 -1.07
N TYR A 662 -7.57 -16.61 -0.78
CA TYR A 662 -6.75 -17.64 -1.45
C TYR A 662 -6.94 -17.64 -2.96
N ASN A 663 -8.17 -17.51 -3.43
CA ASN A 663 -8.47 -17.48 -4.85
C ASN A 663 -7.80 -16.30 -5.57
N ILE A 664 -7.66 -15.15 -4.88
CA ILE A 664 -6.92 -13.99 -5.41
C ILE A 664 -5.43 -14.33 -5.55
N ILE A 665 -4.86 -14.92 -4.51
CA ILE A 665 -3.43 -15.27 -4.48
C ILE A 665 -3.12 -16.28 -5.59
N ASP A 666 -3.95 -17.32 -5.74
CA ASP A 666 -3.74 -18.37 -6.73
C ASP A 666 -3.91 -17.86 -8.16
N ASP A 667 -4.93 -17.04 -8.43
CA ASP A 667 -5.14 -16.43 -9.75
C ASP A 667 -4.02 -15.46 -10.13
N VAL A 668 -3.53 -14.67 -9.16
CA VAL A 668 -2.41 -13.76 -9.40
C VAL A 668 -1.11 -14.54 -9.60
N LYS A 669 -0.85 -15.62 -8.84
CA LYS A 669 0.28 -16.53 -9.09
C LYS A 669 0.22 -17.14 -10.49
N ALA A 670 -0.95 -17.59 -10.91
CA ALA A 670 -1.14 -18.13 -12.26
C ALA A 670 -0.86 -17.06 -13.34
N ALA A 671 -1.34 -15.83 -13.14
CA ALA A 671 -1.08 -14.72 -14.04
C ALA A 671 0.40 -14.36 -14.11
N MET A 672 1.09 -14.29 -12.96
CA MET A 672 2.52 -14.03 -12.88
C MET A 672 3.34 -15.15 -13.52
N SER A 673 2.95 -16.42 -13.31
CA SER A 673 3.59 -17.58 -13.97
C SER A 673 3.52 -17.48 -15.50
N GLY A 674 2.39 -17.01 -16.04
CA GLY A 674 2.26 -16.75 -17.48
C GLY A 674 3.14 -15.62 -18.00
N LEU A 675 3.60 -14.72 -17.12
CA LEU A 675 4.54 -13.64 -17.48
C LEU A 675 6.01 -14.10 -17.43
N LEU A 676 6.35 -15.21 -16.77
CA LEU A 676 7.70 -15.73 -16.71
C LEU A 676 8.19 -16.12 -18.10
N SER A 677 9.49 -15.96 -18.33
CA SER A 677 10.11 -16.46 -19.54
C SER A 677 10.24 -17.98 -19.44
N PRO A 678 9.84 -18.75 -20.49
CA PRO A 678 9.96 -20.19 -20.45
C PRO A 678 11.43 -20.62 -20.28
N VAL A 679 11.63 -21.69 -19.53
CA VAL A 679 12.97 -22.30 -19.44
C VAL A 679 13.18 -23.20 -20.64
N ILE A 680 14.27 -22.95 -21.31
CA ILE A 680 14.76 -23.79 -22.40
C ILE A 680 15.40 -25.01 -21.78
N ARG A 681 14.80 -26.18 -21.96
CA ARG A 681 15.36 -27.46 -21.55
C ARG A 681 15.93 -28.17 -22.76
N GLU A 682 17.24 -28.46 -22.73
CA GLU A 682 17.88 -29.30 -23.72
C GLU A 682 17.62 -30.76 -23.39
N VAL A 683 16.98 -31.46 -24.30
CA VAL A 683 16.75 -32.90 -24.21
C VAL A 683 17.77 -33.58 -25.14
N PHE A 684 18.70 -34.30 -24.55
CA PHE A 684 19.70 -35.07 -25.31
C PHE A 684 18.99 -36.13 -26.15
N LEU A 685 19.26 -36.15 -27.44
CA LEU A 685 18.73 -37.14 -28.40
C LEU A 685 19.74 -38.21 -28.74
N GLY A 686 21.00 -37.86 -28.99
CA GLY A 686 22.03 -38.81 -29.34
C GLY A 686 23.33 -38.19 -29.84
N ASN A 687 24.35 -39.04 -29.93
CA ASN A 687 25.68 -38.66 -30.40
C ASN A 687 26.01 -39.35 -31.73
N ALA A 688 26.68 -38.62 -32.62
CA ALA A 688 27.21 -39.16 -33.86
C ALA A 688 28.67 -38.76 -34.06
N THR A 689 29.49 -39.68 -34.53
CA THR A 689 30.92 -39.46 -34.84
C THR A 689 31.10 -39.28 -36.34
N ILE A 690 31.86 -38.30 -36.77
CA ILE A 690 32.15 -38.02 -38.17
C ILE A 690 33.24 -38.98 -38.65
N LEU A 691 32.89 -39.81 -39.66
CA LEU A 691 33.80 -40.76 -40.27
C LEU A 691 34.53 -40.17 -41.49
N GLN A 692 33.78 -39.46 -42.36
CA GLN A 692 34.28 -38.82 -43.57
C GLN A 692 33.57 -37.55 -43.89
N VAL A 693 34.26 -36.62 -44.57
CA VAL A 693 33.69 -35.34 -44.99
C VAL A 693 33.60 -35.24 -46.50
N PHE A 694 32.41 -35.08 -47.04
CA PHE A 694 32.14 -34.98 -48.47
C PHE A 694 31.88 -33.53 -48.88
N ASN A 695 32.49 -33.06 -49.93
CA ASN A 695 32.20 -31.72 -50.47
C ASN A 695 31.26 -31.82 -51.68
N ILE A 696 30.03 -31.42 -51.51
CA ILE A 696 29.00 -31.52 -52.54
C ILE A 696 28.68 -30.13 -53.05
N THR A 697 28.82 -29.89 -54.36
CA THR A 697 28.71 -28.60 -55.05
C THR A 697 27.38 -27.85 -54.79
N LYS A 698 26.30 -28.54 -54.44
CA LYS A 698 24.97 -27.95 -54.17
C LYS A 698 24.65 -27.68 -52.70
N PHE A 699 25.31 -28.39 -51.76
CA PHE A 699 24.95 -28.37 -50.34
C PHE A 699 26.16 -28.02 -49.44
N GLY A 700 27.32 -27.76 -49.99
CA GLY A 700 28.54 -27.52 -49.22
C GLY A 700 29.14 -28.81 -48.65
N LYS A 701 29.79 -28.72 -47.49
CA LYS A 701 30.38 -29.91 -46.84
C LYS A 701 29.29 -30.71 -46.11
N VAL A 702 29.23 -32.00 -46.35
CA VAL A 702 28.35 -32.97 -45.72
C VAL A 702 29.18 -33.95 -44.91
N ALA A 703 28.88 -34.13 -43.65
CA ALA A 703 29.54 -35.07 -42.79
C ALA A 703 28.91 -36.46 -42.93
N GLY A 704 29.68 -37.44 -43.29
CA GLY A 704 29.31 -38.85 -43.19
C GLY A 704 29.58 -39.33 -41.76
N CYS A 705 28.49 -39.58 -41.01
CA CYS A 705 28.56 -39.84 -39.58
C CYS A 705 28.00 -41.22 -39.26
N LYS A 706 28.50 -41.82 -38.17
CA LYS A 706 27.92 -43.01 -37.54
C LYS A 706 27.33 -42.62 -36.19
N ILE A 707 26.10 -43.00 -35.93
CA ILE A 707 25.47 -42.72 -34.67
C ILE A 707 26.01 -43.68 -33.62
N SER A 708 26.71 -43.09 -32.61
CA SER A 708 27.30 -43.84 -31.50
C SER A 708 26.29 -44.15 -30.40
N GLU A 709 25.37 -43.23 -30.14
CA GLU A 709 24.39 -43.34 -29.05
C GLU A 709 23.09 -42.60 -29.39
N GLY A 710 21.95 -43.19 -28.99
CA GLY A 710 20.64 -42.57 -29.12
C GLY A 710 20.13 -42.50 -30.57
N LEU A 711 19.49 -41.37 -30.92
CA LEU A 711 18.95 -41.12 -32.25
C LEU A 711 19.23 -39.67 -32.70
N VAL A 712 19.29 -39.48 -34.01
CA VAL A 712 19.42 -38.15 -34.61
C VAL A 712 18.18 -37.85 -35.45
N ARG A 713 17.61 -36.66 -35.25
CA ARG A 713 16.41 -36.21 -35.95
C ARG A 713 16.71 -34.99 -36.84
N ARG A 714 16.11 -34.95 -38.02
CA ARG A 714 16.23 -33.79 -38.92
C ARG A 714 15.63 -32.54 -38.28
N GLY A 715 16.36 -31.42 -38.32
CA GLY A 715 15.93 -30.16 -37.76
C GLY A 715 16.19 -29.98 -36.27
N ALA A 716 16.71 -31.02 -35.57
CA ALA A 716 17.17 -30.90 -34.21
C ALA A 716 18.38 -29.97 -34.12
N ARG A 717 18.60 -29.39 -32.95
CA ARG A 717 19.82 -28.63 -32.68
C ARG A 717 20.99 -29.60 -32.52
N VAL A 718 22.13 -29.19 -33.01
CA VAL A 718 23.34 -29.98 -32.96
C VAL A 718 24.50 -29.14 -32.48
N ARG A 719 25.35 -29.76 -31.69
CA ARG A 719 26.57 -29.18 -31.15
C ARG A 719 27.75 -30.00 -31.65
N LEU A 720 28.71 -29.35 -32.35
CA LEU A 720 29.91 -29.96 -32.83
C LEU A 720 30.99 -29.87 -31.78
N VAL A 721 31.51 -31.02 -31.35
CA VAL A 721 32.54 -31.11 -30.31
C VAL A 721 33.82 -31.67 -30.94
N ARG A 722 34.93 -30.95 -30.80
CA ARG A 722 36.30 -31.35 -31.22
C ARG A 722 37.19 -31.29 -29.99
N ASP A 723 37.93 -32.38 -29.71
CA ASP A 723 38.83 -32.47 -28.56
C ASP A 723 38.17 -32.06 -27.22
N LYS A 724 36.88 -32.42 -27.01
CA LYS A 724 36.04 -32.06 -25.87
C LYS A 724 35.69 -30.57 -25.77
N VAL A 725 35.93 -29.81 -26.84
CA VAL A 725 35.55 -28.38 -26.89
C VAL A 725 34.43 -28.20 -27.90
N VAL A 726 33.40 -27.46 -27.53
CA VAL A 726 32.29 -27.09 -28.42
C VAL A 726 32.80 -26.04 -29.41
N ILE A 727 32.80 -26.38 -30.70
CA ILE A 727 33.26 -25.49 -31.77
C ILE A 727 32.09 -24.74 -32.41
N HIS A 728 30.96 -25.41 -32.58
CA HIS A 728 29.80 -24.85 -33.25
C HIS A 728 28.51 -25.40 -32.66
N GLU A 729 27.51 -24.54 -32.56
CA GLU A 729 26.14 -24.90 -32.23
C GLU A 729 25.19 -24.34 -33.30
N GLY A 730 24.33 -25.21 -33.85
CA GLY A 730 23.46 -24.83 -34.95
C GLY A 730 22.30 -25.80 -35.15
N LYS A 731 21.58 -25.66 -36.25
CA LYS A 731 20.53 -26.60 -36.66
C LYS A 731 21.04 -27.57 -37.71
N LEU A 732 20.55 -28.81 -37.63
CA LEU A 732 20.78 -29.82 -38.65
C LEU A 732 19.91 -29.51 -39.87
N SER A 733 20.53 -29.06 -40.96
CA SER A 733 19.85 -28.70 -42.21
C SER A 733 19.30 -29.93 -42.93
N THR A 734 20.14 -30.95 -43.14
CA THR A 734 19.74 -32.16 -43.86
C THR A 734 20.23 -33.40 -43.13
N LEU A 735 19.40 -34.46 -43.14
CA LEU A 735 19.72 -35.78 -42.65
C LEU A 735 19.40 -36.79 -43.75
N LYS A 736 20.42 -37.47 -44.28
CA LYS A 736 20.27 -38.43 -45.37
C LYS A 736 20.85 -39.79 -44.98
N ARG A 737 20.18 -40.84 -45.44
CA ARG A 737 20.71 -42.22 -45.38
C ARG A 737 20.83 -42.70 -46.81
N PHE A 738 22.07 -42.97 -47.25
CA PHE A 738 22.43 -43.22 -48.65
C PHE A 738 22.02 -42.02 -49.54
N LYS A 739 20.96 -42.14 -50.34
CA LYS A 739 20.48 -41.09 -51.24
C LYS A 739 19.17 -40.43 -50.78
N ASP A 740 18.47 -41.05 -49.79
CA ASP A 740 17.15 -40.67 -49.36
C ASP A 740 17.20 -39.77 -48.13
N GLU A 741 16.37 -38.75 -48.09
CA GLU A 741 16.17 -37.90 -46.91
C GLU A 741 15.30 -38.66 -45.90
N VAL A 742 15.80 -38.77 -44.67
CA VAL A 742 15.11 -39.45 -43.57
C VAL A 742 14.77 -38.47 -42.44
N ARG A 743 13.70 -38.78 -41.72
CA ARG A 743 13.27 -37.94 -40.59
C ARG A 743 14.13 -38.17 -39.34
N GLU A 744 14.54 -39.46 -39.14
CA GLU A 744 15.34 -39.88 -37.99
C GLU A 744 16.21 -41.04 -38.32
N VAL A 745 17.36 -41.16 -37.65
CA VAL A 745 18.27 -42.29 -37.76
C VAL A 745 18.66 -42.76 -36.35
N GLN A 746 18.65 -44.09 -36.13
CA GLN A 746 18.91 -44.71 -34.84
C GLN A 746 20.39 -45.11 -34.68
N GLN A 747 20.78 -45.44 -33.45
CA GLN A 747 22.12 -45.91 -33.09
C GLN A 747 22.61 -47.02 -34.00
N GLY A 748 23.92 -46.99 -34.34
CA GLY A 748 24.61 -47.98 -35.16
C GLY A 748 24.53 -47.78 -36.66
N TYR A 749 23.63 -46.93 -37.16
CA TYR A 749 23.49 -46.64 -38.59
C TYR A 749 24.35 -45.47 -39.03
N GLU A 750 24.76 -45.50 -40.30
CA GLU A 750 25.47 -44.42 -40.96
C GLU A 750 24.50 -43.46 -41.64
N CYS A 751 24.80 -42.16 -41.56
CA CYS A 751 24.02 -41.10 -42.15
C CYS A 751 24.89 -39.94 -42.63
N GLY A 752 24.37 -39.16 -43.56
CA GLY A 752 24.94 -37.90 -44.02
C GLY A 752 24.25 -36.71 -43.36
N MET A 753 25.01 -35.85 -42.72
CA MET A 753 24.52 -34.65 -42.03
C MET A 753 25.09 -33.37 -42.61
N ALA A 754 24.27 -32.36 -42.83
CA ALA A 754 24.73 -31.02 -43.17
C ALA A 754 24.23 -30.01 -42.16
N PHE A 755 25.09 -29.11 -41.76
CA PHE A 755 24.80 -28.05 -40.79
C PHE A 755 24.32 -26.78 -41.49
N GLU A 756 23.52 -26.02 -40.84
CA GLU A 756 23.09 -24.71 -41.32
C GLU A 756 24.21 -23.68 -41.05
N ASN A 757 24.71 -23.03 -42.11
CA ASN A 757 25.72 -21.95 -42.05
C ASN A 757 27.11 -22.34 -41.49
N TYR A 758 27.48 -23.63 -41.44
CA TYR A 758 28.77 -24.04 -40.93
C TYR A 758 29.47 -25.09 -41.84
N GLN A 759 30.75 -24.87 -42.14
CA GLN A 759 31.52 -25.71 -43.09
C GLN A 759 32.88 -26.19 -42.58
N ASP A 760 33.35 -25.78 -41.38
CA ASP A 760 34.62 -26.28 -40.83
C ASP A 760 34.42 -27.62 -40.06
N ILE A 761 34.00 -28.62 -40.78
CA ILE A 761 33.77 -29.98 -40.30
C ILE A 761 35.01 -30.80 -40.58
N ARG A 762 35.48 -31.65 -39.62
CA ARG A 762 36.63 -32.54 -39.76
C ARG A 762 36.28 -33.98 -39.35
N GLU A 763 37.09 -34.89 -39.87
CA GLU A 763 36.98 -36.28 -39.47
C GLU A 763 37.38 -36.45 -38.01
N GLY A 764 36.62 -37.26 -37.27
CA GLY A 764 36.82 -37.50 -35.84
C GLY A 764 36.03 -36.54 -34.91
N ASP A 765 35.38 -35.47 -35.45
CA ASP A 765 34.53 -34.62 -34.63
C ASP A 765 33.29 -35.39 -34.15
N THR A 766 32.81 -35.07 -32.94
CA THR A 766 31.58 -35.64 -32.38
C THR A 766 30.45 -34.64 -32.51
N ILE A 767 29.28 -35.08 -32.96
CA ILE A 767 28.06 -34.29 -33.07
C ILE A 767 27.13 -34.74 -31.95
N GLU A 768 26.82 -33.82 -31.03
CA GLU A 768 25.76 -34.00 -30.06
C GLU A 768 24.48 -33.45 -30.64
N CYS A 769 23.43 -34.26 -30.66
CA CYS A 769 22.11 -33.89 -31.13
C CYS A 769 21.18 -33.75 -29.93
N PHE A 770 20.49 -32.61 -29.83
CA PHE A 770 19.54 -32.31 -28.75
C PHE A 770 18.29 -31.62 -29.28
N ASP A 771 17.16 -31.81 -28.62
CA ASP A 771 15.93 -31.09 -28.86
C ASP A 771 15.78 -30.00 -27.80
N VAL A 772 15.07 -28.94 -28.14
CA VAL A 772 14.85 -27.82 -27.26
C VAL A 772 13.37 -27.74 -26.91
N GLU A 773 13.07 -28.09 -25.69
CA GLU A 773 11.71 -27.97 -25.17
C GLU A 773 11.57 -26.69 -24.34
N GLU A 774 10.59 -25.86 -24.69
CA GLU A 774 10.19 -24.73 -23.88
C GLU A 774 9.25 -25.22 -22.76
N VAL A 775 9.75 -25.24 -21.53
CA VAL A 775 8.96 -25.62 -20.36
C VAL A 775 8.47 -24.36 -19.68
N ALA A 776 7.13 -24.24 -19.54
CA ALA A 776 6.54 -23.16 -18.77
C ALA A 776 6.96 -23.25 -17.30
N ARG A 777 7.42 -22.12 -16.73
CA ARG A 777 7.77 -22.02 -15.30
C ARG A 777 6.54 -21.69 -14.50
N THR A 778 6.40 -22.30 -13.33
CA THR A 778 5.42 -21.94 -12.31
C THR A 778 6.15 -21.30 -11.12
N LEU A 779 5.50 -20.30 -10.49
CA LEU A 779 6.00 -19.61 -9.30
C LEU A 779 5.92 -20.48 -8.06
#